data_3999595f9abb77daf82db0d0ccb67bd9
#
_entry.id   3999595f9abb77daf82db0d0ccb67bd9
#
_cell.length_a   1.000
_cell.length_b   1.000
_cell.length_c   1.000
_cell.angle_alpha   90.00
_cell.angle_beta   90.00
_cell.angle_gamma   90.00
#
_symmetry.space_group_name_H-M   'P 1'
#
loop_
_entity.id
_entity.type
_entity.pdbx_description
1 polymer ?
#
loop_
_entity_poly.entity_id
_entity_poly.type
_entity_poly.pdbx_seq_one_letter_code
_entity_poly.pdbx_strand_id
1 'polypeptide(L)'
;MMKHTISLSEREGLLSILLLSLMMMLPAWLSAQTVKSPDGNLSVTFSLNDKGTPVYQVDYKGKTVINPSTLGIELAEENSLMDMFRINKTSTSSFDEKWQPVWGEEKEIRNHYNELFVEMEKPSNGRYMNLRFRVYNDGVGFRYEFPQQKYLPYFVVKAEHTQFAMTGDHKAWWIPGDYDTQEYDYTESKLSEIRGLLQSAISSNASQTIFSPTGVQTSLQMKTADGIYLNIHEAALVDYSCMHLNLDDKKLVFESQLTPDAQGNMAHMQTPCSTPWRTIMVVDDARKILASRLILNLNEPCKYTDTSWIKPVKYIGVWWEMIGGGKQWSYTNDLPSVRLGVTDYSKCKPHGQHPANTQNVKKYIDFAAKNGFSQVLVEGWNIGWEDWFGHSKDYVFDFQTPYPDFDLKGLNDYAHSKGVRLMMHHETSASVRNYERHLEAAYNLMNKYGYNSVKSGYVGNIIPRGEHHYGQWLNNHYLYCVTEAAKHHIMVNAHEAVRPTGLCRTYPNLIGNESARGTEYESFAGNKAFHTTVLPFTRLQGGPMDYTPGILEGDMNKIDPNKHHHINSTLARQLALYVTMYSPLQMAADIPENYEKYADAFQFIKDVAIDWDESRYLEAEPGQYVTIARRAKGTGNWFVGCTVGETAHQSNLKLDFLTPGKKYVATIYADGKNASYKANQQSYVITKRVVTNKTSLKLSAGAGGGFAISIFEK
;
A
#
# COMPACT_ATOMS: atom_id res chain seq x y z
N MET A 1 -55.72 -44.01 -55.24
CA MET A 1 -54.96 -42.79 -55.04
C MET A 1 -55.87 -41.73 -54.36
N MET A 2 -55.85 -41.69 -53.06
CA MET A 2 -56.55 -40.64 -52.31
C MET A 2 -55.50 -39.56 -51.87
N LYS A 3 -55.66 -38.38 -52.41
CA LYS A 3 -54.89 -37.19 -51.96
C LYS A 3 -55.61 -36.59 -50.75
N HIS A 4 -55.02 -36.73 -49.56
CA HIS A 4 -55.46 -35.94 -48.41
C HIS A 4 -54.92 -34.53 -48.54
N THR A 5 -55.80 -33.57 -48.76
CA THR A 5 -55.55 -32.12 -48.69
C THR A 5 -55.76 -31.72 -47.24
N ILE A 6 -54.68 -31.30 -46.56
CA ILE A 6 -54.72 -30.72 -45.20
C ILE A 6 -55.36 -29.36 -45.34
N SER A 7 -56.40 -29.04 -44.54
CA SER A 7 -57.13 -27.78 -44.54
C SER A 7 -56.26 -26.60 -44.05
N LEU A 8 -56.57 -25.42 -44.55
CA LEU A 8 -55.88 -24.16 -44.16
C LEU A 8 -55.90 -23.93 -42.63
N SER A 9 -56.95 -24.35 -41.91
CA SER A 9 -57.07 -24.20 -40.46
C SER A 9 -56.08 -25.11 -39.66
N GLU A 10 -55.75 -26.28 -40.19
CA GLU A 10 -54.75 -27.17 -39.55
C GLU A 10 -53.31 -26.66 -39.76
N ARG A 11 -53.03 -25.94 -40.86
CA ARG A 11 -51.75 -25.29 -41.08
C ARG A 11 -51.53 -24.05 -40.17
N GLU A 12 -52.56 -23.26 -39.88
CA GLU A 12 -52.48 -22.15 -38.95
C GLU A 12 -52.34 -22.65 -37.49
N GLY A 13 -53.00 -23.70 -37.12
CA GLY A 13 -52.84 -24.35 -35.81
C GLY A 13 -51.43 -24.90 -35.59
N LEU A 14 -50.86 -25.59 -36.61
CA LEU A 14 -49.47 -26.10 -36.53
C LEU A 14 -48.43 -24.97 -36.54
N LEU A 15 -48.63 -23.89 -37.29
CA LEU A 15 -47.74 -22.72 -37.25
C LEU A 15 -47.81 -21.98 -35.93
N SER A 16 -48.98 -21.85 -35.31
CA SER A 16 -49.16 -21.25 -34.00
C SER A 16 -48.53 -22.07 -32.88
N ILE A 17 -48.63 -23.40 -32.95
CA ILE A 17 -47.96 -24.32 -31.97
C ILE A 17 -46.46 -24.32 -32.19
N LEU A 18 -45.93 -24.23 -33.42
CA LEU A 18 -44.49 -24.10 -33.69
C LEU A 18 -43.95 -22.73 -33.22
N LEU A 19 -44.69 -21.63 -33.41
CA LEU A 19 -44.34 -20.31 -32.93
C LEU A 19 -44.40 -20.23 -31.39
N LEU A 20 -45.40 -20.85 -30.73
CA LEU A 20 -45.43 -20.96 -29.27
C LEU A 20 -44.33 -21.85 -28.73
N SER A 21 -43.98 -22.97 -29.39
CA SER A 21 -42.86 -23.83 -29.00
C SER A 21 -41.48 -23.18 -29.27
N LEU A 22 -41.35 -22.34 -30.30
CA LEU A 22 -40.15 -21.52 -30.53
C LEU A 22 -40.04 -20.37 -29.55
N MET A 23 -41.14 -19.79 -29.06
CA MET A 23 -41.13 -18.81 -27.98
C MET A 23 -40.82 -19.42 -26.61
N MET A 24 -41.08 -20.71 -26.39
CA MET A 24 -40.70 -21.43 -25.16
C MET A 24 -39.24 -22.00 -25.19
N MET A 25 -38.57 -21.91 -26.34
CA MET A 25 -37.15 -22.30 -26.47
C MET A 25 -36.21 -21.10 -26.66
N LEU A 26 -36.66 -19.86 -26.37
CA LEU A 26 -35.71 -18.82 -26.03
C LEU A 26 -35.09 -19.20 -24.67
N PRO A 27 -33.78 -19.50 -24.60
CA PRO A 27 -33.16 -19.64 -23.28
C PRO A 27 -33.54 -18.39 -22.52
N ALA A 28 -34.06 -18.56 -21.31
CA ALA A 28 -34.21 -17.44 -20.39
C ALA A 28 -32.82 -16.90 -20.17
N TRP A 29 -32.39 -15.97 -20.99
CA TRP A 29 -31.31 -15.07 -20.68
C TRP A 29 -31.81 -14.34 -19.44
N LEU A 30 -31.44 -14.86 -18.26
CA LEU A 30 -31.62 -14.18 -17.00
C LEU A 30 -31.11 -12.78 -17.26
N SER A 31 -31.97 -11.78 -17.18
CA SER A 31 -31.72 -10.42 -17.66
C SER A 31 -30.42 -9.90 -17.06
N ALA A 32 -29.39 -9.75 -17.89
CA ALA A 32 -28.13 -9.19 -17.50
C ALA A 32 -28.37 -7.78 -16.91
N GLN A 33 -27.82 -7.51 -15.76
CA GLN A 33 -27.93 -6.23 -15.06
C GLN A 33 -26.70 -5.41 -15.35
N THR A 34 -26.85 -4.20 -15.86
CA THR A 34 -25.72 -3.31 -16.18
C THR A 34 -25.83 -2.03 -15.37
N VAL A 35 -24.70 -1.65 -14.75
CA VAL A 35 -24.52 -0.36 -14.09
C VAL A 35 -23.34 0.37 -14.74
N LYS A 36 -23.46 1.69 -14.95
CA LYS A 36 -22.43 2.53 -15.57
C LYS A 36 -21.87 3.51 -14.56
N SER A 37 -20.63 3.95 -14.80
CA SER A 37 -20.04 5.09 -14.09
C SER A 37 -20.86 6.37 -14.29
N PRO A 38 -20.71 7.38 -13.42
CA PRO A 38 -21.41 8.67 -13.58
C PRO A 38 -21.17 9.35 -14.93
N ASP A 39 -19.97 9.22 -15.50
CA ASP A 39 -19.63 9.75 -16.84
C ASP A 39 -20.02 8.81 -18.01
N GLY A 40 -20.50 7.60 -17.69
CA GLY A 40 -20.95 6.61 -18.67
C GLY A 40 -19.86 5.83 -19.40
N ASN A 41 -18.58 6.09 -19.12
CA ASN A 41 -17.44 5.48 -19.81
C ASN A 41 -17.13 4.07 -19.33
N LEU A 42 -17.36 3.76 -18.07
CA LEU A 42 -17.14 2.45 -17.47
C LEU A 42 -18.47 1.76 -17.19
N SER A 43 -18.58 0.47 -17.45
CA SER A 43 -19.76 -0.31 -17.12
C SER A 43 -19.41 -1.69 -16.58
N VAL A 44 -20.23 -2.16 -15.65
CA VAL A 44 -20.24 -3.53 -15.14
C VAL A 44 -21.53 -4.19 -15.57
N THR A 45 -21.42 -5.35 -16.20
CA THR A 45 -22.56 -6.20 -16.53
C THR A 45 -22.48 -7.46 -15.67
N PHE A 46 -23.53 -7.72 -14.92
CA PHE A 46 -23.69 -8.88 -14.05
C PHE A 46 -24.78 -9.82 -14.57
N SER A 47 -24.55 -11.12 -14.48
CA SER A 47 -25.55 -12.16 -14.82
C SER A 47 -25.29 -13.45 -14.03
N LEU A 48 -26.23 -14.39 -14.07
CA LEU A 48 -25.99 -15.78 -13.72
C LEU A 48 -25.83 -16.60 -15.02
N ASN A 49 -24.87 -17.52 -15.03
CA ASN A 49 -24.76 -18.48 -16.14
C ASN A 49 -25.79 -19.62 -16.01
N ASP A 50 -25.79 -20.57 -16.96
CA ASP A 50 -26.74 -21.70 -17.01
C ASP A 50 -26.72 -22.60 -15.76
N LYS A 51 -25.63 -22.56 -14.98
CA LYS A 51 -25.50 -23.28 -13.71
C LYS A 51 -25.92 -22.45 -12.50
N GLY A 52 -26.33 -21.20 -12.72
CA GLY A 52 -26.60 -20.25 -11.65
C GLY A 52 -25.33 -19.74 -10.96
N THR A 53 -24.16 -19.80 -11.60
CA THR A 53 -22.93 -19.20 -11.12
C THR A 53 -22.93 -17.70 -11.43
N PRO A 54 -22.62 -16.82 -10.46
CA PRO A 54 -22.47 -15.41 -10.68
C PRO A 54 -21.32 -15.08 -11.64
N VAL A 55 -21.56 -14.21 -12.63
CA VAL A 55 -20.58 -13.78 -13.64
C VAL A 55 -20.67 -12.27 -13.80
N TYR A 56 -19.50 -11.63 -13.90
CA TYR A 56 -19.42 -10.20 -14.22
C TYR A 56 -18.45 -9.94 -15.39
N GLN A 57 -18.65 -8.82 -16.05
CA GLN A 57 -17.80 -8.30 -17.12
C GLN A 57 -17.61 -6.80 -16.90
N VAL A 58 -16.45 -6.27 -17.30
CA VAL A 58 -16.18 -4.83 -17.24
C VAL A 58 -15.83 -4.31 -18.62
N ASP A 59 -16.50 -3.25 -19.03
CA ASP A 59 -16.27 -2.55 -20.30
C ASP A 59 -15.86 -1.09 -20.02
N TYR A 60 -14.90 -0.58 -20.80
CA TYR A 60 -14.45 0.81 -20.76
C TYR A 60 -14.52 1.42 -22.13
N LYS A 61 -15.30 2.52 -22.28
CA LYS A 61 -15.55 3.21 -23.56
C LYS A 61 -16.02 2.26 -24.66
N GLY A 62 -16.90 1.31 -24.29
CA GLY A 62 -17.47 0.33 -25.22
C GLY A 62 -16.53 -0.83 -25.58
N LYS A 63 -15.38 -0.95 -24.95
CA LYS A 63 -14.44 -2.04 -25.13
C LYS A 63 -14.34 -2.88 -23.87
N THR A 64 -14.42 -4.20 -23.98
CA THR A 64 -14.22 -5.13 -22.85
C THR A 64 -12.78 -5.04 -22.36
N VAL A 65 -12.61 -4.87 -21.05
CA VAL A 65 -11.32 -4.82 -20.35
C VAL A 65 -11.16 -5.97 -19.35
N ILE A 66 -12.25 -6.50 -18.80
CA ILE A 66 -12.32 -7.76 -18.08
C ILE A 66 -13.36 -8.63 -18.78
N ASN A 67 -12.97 -9.76 -19.30
CA ASN A 67 -13.85 -10.76 -19.89
C ASN A 67 -14.80 -11.36 -18.84
N PRO A 68 -15.89 -12.05 -19.25
CA PRO A 68 -16.76 -12.74 -18.31
C PRO A 68 -15.97 -13.58 -17.29
N SER A 69 -16.12 -13.21 -16.03
CA SER A 69 -15.37 -13.74 -14.89
C SER A 69 -16.32 -14.23 -13.83
N THR A 70 -16.08 -15.43 -13.30
CA THR A 70 -16.94 -16.06 -12.29
C THR A 70 -16.63 -15.56 -10.89
N LEU A 71 -17.66 -15.60 -10.04
CA LEU A 71 -17.60 -15.26 -8.63
C LEU A 71 -18.15 -16.38 -7.78
N GLY A 72 -17.57 -16.61 -6.59
CA GLY A 72 -18.08 -17.60 -5.65
C GLY A 72 -17.20 -17.77 -4.41
N ILE A 73 -17.76 -18.39 -3.40
CA ILE A 73 -17.08 -18.69 -2.14
C ILE A 73 -17.19 -20.19 -1.87
N GLU A 74 -16.05 -20.86 -1.77
CA GLU A 74 -15.96 -22.23 -1.30
C GLU A 74 -15.91 -22.25 0.22
N LEU A 75 -16.81 -23.02 0.82
CA LEU A 75 -16.87 -23.20 2.26
C LEU A 75 -16.06 -24.45 2.66
N ALA A 76 -15.52 -24.44 3.88
CA ALA A 76 -14.82 -25.60 4.44
C ALA A 76 -15.76 -26.81 4.67
N GLU A 77 -17.04 -26.52 4.84
CA GLU A 77 -18.11 -27.53 4.92
C GLU A 77 -18.76 -27.73 3.55
N GLU A 78 -19.55 -28.79 3.41
CA GLU A 78 -20.37 -29.03 2.21
C GLU A 78 -21.30 -27.83 1.94
N ASN A 79 -21.77 -27.70 0.68
CA ASN A 79 -22.69 -26.67 0.22
C ASN A 79 -22.08 -25.26 0.03
N SER A 80 -20.97 -25.24 -0.67
CA SER A 80 -20.30 -24.00 -1.13
C SER A 80 -21.23 -23.03 -1.88
N LEU A 81 -20.88 -21.77 -1.85
CA LEU A 81 -21.64 -20.68 -2.47
C LEU A 81 -21.04 -20.33 -3.85
N MET A 82 -21.06 -21.32 -4.77
CA MET A 82 -20.42 -21.24 -6.09
C MET A 82 -21.42 -21.15 -7.24
N ASP A 83 -22.55 -21.83 -7.12
CA ASP A 83 -23.53 -22.01 -8.20
C ASP A 83 -24.95 -22.24 -7.64
N MET A 84 -25.89 -22.56 -8.56
CA MET A 84 -27.31 -22.79 -8.28
C MET A 84 -28.01 -21.61 -7.59
N PHE A 85 -27.51 -20.42 -7.82
CA PHE A 85 -28.18 -19.20 -7.37
C PHE A 85 -29.33 -18.81 -8.27
N ARG A 86 -30.30 -18.12 -7.67
CA ARG A 86 -31.27 -17.29 -8.38
C ARG A 86 -31.19 -15.86 -7.87
N ILE A 87 -31.47 -14.91 -8.71
CA ILE A 87 -31.60 -13.50 -8.35
C ILE A 87 -33.00 -13.29 -7.75
N ASN A 88 -33.07 -12.83 -6.50
CA ASN A 88 -34.31 -12.47 -5.85
C ASN A 88 -34.70 -11.02 -6.13
N LYS A 89 -33.68 -10.14 -6.11
CA LYS A 89 -33.88 -8.69 -6.27
C LYS A 89 -32.62 -8.04 -6.82
N THR A 90 -32.81 -7.00 -7.61
CA THR A 90 -31.76 -6.06 -7.98
C THR A 90 -32.21 -4.63 -7.70
N SER A 91 -31.26 -3.77 -7.36
CA SER A 91 -31.50 -2.34 -7.22
C SER A 91 -30.29 -1.54 -7.67
N THR A 92 -30.54 -0.35 -8.20
CA THR A 92 -29.50 0.61 -8.56
C THR A 92 -29.68 1.89 -7.76
N SER A 93 -28.57 2.55 -7.45
CA SER A 93 -28.54 3.85 -6.78
C SER A 93 -27.36 4.68 -7.27
N SER A 94 -27.37 5.97 -6.95
CA SER A 94 -26.25 6.88 -7.21
C SER A 94 -25.87 7.59 -5.91
N PHE A 95 -24.59 7.88 -5.76
CA PHE A 95 -24.07 8.57 -4.60
C PHE A 95 -23.05 9.63 -5.01
N ASP A 96 -23.11 10.81 -4.41
CA ASP A 96 -22.18 11.90 -4.67
C ASP A 96 -22.00 12.74 -3.40
N GLU A 97 -20.80 12.67 -2.83
CA GLU A 97 -20.40 13.48 -1.68
C GLU A 97 -18.99 14.03 -1.85
N LYS A 98 -18.65 15.02 -1.06
CA LYS A 98 -17.30 15.49 -0.87
C LYS A 98 -16.93 15.36 0.60
N TRP A 99 -15.73 14.83 0.88
CA TRP A 99 -15.23 14.68 2.21
C TRP A 99 -13.81 15.22 2.34
N GLN A 100 -13.38 15.55 3.55
CA GLN A 100 -12.06 16.09 3.83
C GLN A 100 -11.25 15.07 4.64
N PRO A 101 -10.07 14.65 4.15
CA PRO A 101 -9.18 13.80 4.93
C PRO A 101 -8.56 14.57 6.09
N VAL A 102 -8.22 13.89 7.18
CA VAL A 102 -7.49 14.47 8.32
C VAL A 102 -6.11 14.97 7.87
N TRP A 103 -5.47 14.20 7.03
CA TRP A 103 -4.25 14.50 6.28
C TRP A 103 -4.34 13.80 4.91
N GLY A 104 -3.61 14.28 3.92
CA GLY A 104 -3.74 13.67 2.60
C GLY A 104 -2.98 14.38 1.49
N GLU A 105 -3.24 13.92 0.29
CA GLU A 105 -2.70 14.47 -0.95
C GLU A 105 -3.57 15.61 -1.50
N GLU A 106 -4.78 15.79 -0.95
CA GLU A 106 -5.80 16.75 -1.39
C GLU A 106 -6.63 17.22 -0.20
N LYS A 107 -7.05 18.47 -0.26
CA LYS A 107 -7.90 19.07 0.78
C LYS A 107 -9.30 18.47 0.80
N GLU A 108 -9.82 18.08 -0.37
CA GLU A 108 -11.18 17.58 -0.54
C GLU A 108 -11.18 16.45 -1.57
N ILE A 109 -11.84 15.36 -1.23
CA ILE A 109 -11.99 14.18 -2.09
C ILE A 109 -13.47 14.00 -2.43
N ARG A 110 -13.79 13.83 -3.73
CA ARG A 110 -15.14 13.49 -4.17
C ARG A 110 -15.34 11.98 -4.17
N ASN A 111 -16.43 11.52 -3.59
CA ASN A 111 -16.88 10.14 -3.60
C ASN A 111 -18.15 10.06 -4.46
N HIS A 112 -18.00 9.73 -5.76
CA HIS A 112 -19.08 9.75 -6.73
C HIS A 112 -19.12 8.46 -7.53
N TYR A 113 -20.20 7.68 -7.34
CA TYR A 113 -20.41 6.39 -8.01
C TYR A 113 -21.87 6.10 -8.29
N ASN A 114 -22.12 5.17 -9.21
CA ASN A 114 -23.38 4.46 -9.33
C ASN A 114 -23.21 3.04 -8.78
N GLU A 115 -24.25 2.52 -8.14
CA GLU A 115 -24.22 1.23 -7.46
C GLU A 115 -25.25 0.27 -8.05
N LEU A 116 -24.87 -1.00 -8.19
CA LEU A 116 -25.76 -2.13 -8.42
C LEU A 116 -25.67 -3.06 -7.20
N PHE A 117 -26.81 -3.34 -6.58
CA PHE A 117 -26.95 -4.35 -5.54
C PHE A 117 -27.77 -5.53 -6.09
N VAL A 118 -27.26 -6.75 -5.89
CA VAL A 118 -27.86 -7.99 -6.32
C VAL A 118 -28.06 -8.91 -5.13
N GLU A 119 -29.32 -9.19 -4.79
CA GLU A 119 -29.68 -10.18 -3.79
C GLU A 119 -29.84 -11.55 -4.44
N MET A 120 -29.08 -12.54 -3.97
CA MET A 120 -29.10 -13.90 -4.51
C MET A 120 -29.39 -14.90 -3.40
N GLU A 121 -30.16 -15.93 -3.76
CA GLU A 121 -30.48 -17.06 -2.91
C GLU A 121 -30.06 -18.36 -3.61
N LYS A 122 -29.55 -19.30 -2.82
CA LYS A 122 -29.36 -20.71 -3.24
C LYS A 122 -30.59 -21.50 -2.76
N PRO A 123 -31.58 -21.76 -3.65
CA PRO A 123 -32.88 -22.34 -3.22
C PRO A 123 -32.75 -23.72 -2.59
N SER A 124 -31.72 -24.50 -2.94
CA SER A 124 -31.51 -25.88 -2.44
C SER A 124 -31.26 -25.91 -0.92
N ASN A 125 -30.80 -24.82 -0.30
CA ASN A 125 -30.49 -24.79 1.13
C ASN A 125 -30.93 -23.48 1.82
N GLY A 126 -31.56 -22.55 1.08
CA GLY A 126 -32.06 -21.27 1.62
C GLY A 126 -30.96 -20.32 2.09
N ARG A 127 -29.76 -20.41 1.51
CA ARG A 127 -28.63 -19.54 1.84
C ARG A 127 -28.58 -18.34 0.90
N TYR A 128 -28.22 -17.19 1.45
CA TYR A 128 -28.10 -15.92 0.74
C TYR A 128 -26.66 -15.50 0.62
N MET A 129 -26.27 -15.02 -0.57
CA MET A 129 -25.02 -14.33 -0.85
C MET A 129 -25.33 -13.19 -1.81
N ASN A 130 -25.14 -11.96 -1.36
CA ASN A 130 -25.41 -10.76 -2.15
C ASN A 130 -24.13 -10.23 -2.77
N LEU A 131 -24.27 -9.50 -3.87
CA LEU A 131 -23.17 -8.79 -4.50
C LEU A 131 -23.49 -7.31 -4.57
N ARG A 132 -22.49 -6.48 -4.29
CA ARG A 132 -22.57 -5.03 -4.42
C ARG A 132 -21.46 -4.55 -5.33
N PHE A 133 -21.82 -3.81 -6.38
CA PHE A 133 -20.89 -3.18 -7.31
C PHE A 133 -21.01 -1.66 -7.19
N ARG A 134 -19.90 -0.96 -7.03
CA ARG A 134 -19.79 0.50 -7.11
C ARG A 134 -18.91 0.87 -8.28
N VAL A 135 -19.46 1.64 -9.23
CA VAL A 135 -18.78 2.00 -10.47
C VAL A 135 -18.49 3.49 -10.45
N TYR A 136 -17.20 3.81 -10.37
CA TYR A 136 -16.62 5.14 -10.41
C TYR A 136 -16.17 5.49 -11.84
N ASN A 137 -15.78 6.74 -12.09
CA ASN A 137 -15.25 7.13 -13.41
C ASN A 137 -13.87 6.54 -13.73
N ASP A 138 -13.13 6.08 -12.71
CA ASP A 138 -11.77 5.55 -12.77
C ASP A 138 -11.65 4.08 -12.36
N GLY A 139 -12.77 3.42 -12.01
CA GLY A 139 -12.72 2.02 -11.62
C GLY A 139 -14.00 1.47 -11.00
N VAL A 140 -13.92 0.22 -10.60
CA VAL A 140 -14.99 -0.56 -9.99
C VAL A 140 -14.53 -1.13 -8.66
N GLY A 141 -15.37 -1.05 -7.64
CA GLY A 141 -15.26 -1.87 -6.43
C GLY A 141 -16.46 -2.83 -6.35
N PHE A 142 -16.21 -4.07 -5.96
CA PHE A 142 -17.29 -5.01 -5.66
C PHE A 142 -16.94 -5.89 -4.47
N ARG A 143 -17.98 -6.39 -3.77
CA ARG A 143 -17.80 -7.29 -2.62
C ARG A 143 -18.98 -8.23 -2.46
N TYR A 144 -18.74 -9.30 -1.73
CA TYR A 144 -19.77 -10.21 -1.25
C TYR A 144 -20.35 -9.69 0.08
N GLU A 145 -21.66 -9.79 0.22
CA GLU A 145 -22.38 -9.42 1.44
C GLU A 145 -23.27 -10.59 1.89
N PHE A 146 -23.16 -10.98 3.14
CA PHE A 146 -23.93 -12.08 3.73
C PHE A 146 -24.86 -11.48 4.77
N PRO A 147 -26.18 -11.39 4.48
CA PRO A 147 -27.16 -10.89 5.45
C PRO A 147 -27.26 -11.84 6.64
N GLN A 148 -27.82 -11.38 7.73
CA GLN A 148 -28.19 -12.28 8.81
C GLN A 148 -29.18 -13.32 8.28
N GLN A 149 -28.89 -14.58 8.51
CA GLN A 149 -29.65 -15.68 7.93
C GLN A 149 -29.61 -16.94 8.81
N LYS A 150 -30.71 -17.70 8.78
CA LYS A 150 -30.89 -18.88 9.63
C LYS A 150 -29.95 -20.03 9.29
N TYR A 151 -29.69 -20.24 8.00
CA TYR A 151 -28.99 -21.44 7.50
C TYR A 151 -27.50 -21.20 7.23
N LEU A 152 -26.99 -20.03 7.61
CA LEU A 152 -25.56 -19.70 7.54
C LEU A 152 -25.21 -18.63 8.59
N PRO A 153 -25.39 -18.92 9.90
CA PRO A 153 -25.08 -17.94 10.96
C PRO A 153 -23.57 -17.74 11.14
N TYR A 154 -22.79 -18.78 10.84
CA TYR A 154 -21.33 -18.84 10.88
C TYR A 154 -20.83 -19.76 9.76
N PHE A 155 -19.70 -19.40 9.17
CA PHE A 155 -19.09 -20.23 8.14
C PHE A 155 -17.57 -19.98 8.05
N VAL A 156 -16.86 -20.99 7.52
CA VAL A 156 -15.42 -20.91 7.26
C VAL A 156 -15.20 -20.89 5.75
N VAL A 157 -14.48 -19.89 5.29
CA VAL A 157 -14.07 -19.76 3.89
C VAL A 157 -12.89 -20.65 3.62
N LYS A 158 -13.02 -21.59 2.67
CA LYS A 158 -11.94 -22.44 2.20
C LYS A 158 -11.19 -21.83 1.03
N ALA A 159 -11.92 -21.18 0.12
CA ALA A 159 -11.38 -20.41 -0.97
C ALA A 159 -12.38 -19.33 -1.43
N GLU A 160 -11.88 -18.23 -1.93
CA GLU A 160 -12.64 -17.24 -2.66
C GLU A 160 -12.30 -17.36 -4.16
N HIS A 161 -13.27 -17.73 -4.97
CA HIS A 161 -13.12 -17.92 -6.41
C HIS A 161 -13.56 -16.68 -7.18
N THR A 162 -12.92 -15.56 -6.88
CA THR A 162 -13.09 -14.30 -7.61
C THR A 162 -12.13 -14.26 -8.78
N GLN A 163 -12.65 -14.34 -10.00
CA GLN A 163 -11.85 -14.34 -11.21
C GLN A 163 -11.74 -12.94 -11.83
N PHE A 164 -10.61 -12.72 -12.53
CA PHE A 164 -10.32 -11.56 -13.35
C PHE A 164 -9.76 -12.07 -14.69
N ALA A 165 -10.62 -12.28 -15.67
CA ALA A 165 -10.24 -12.84 -16.96
C ALA A 165 -9.73 -11.74 -17.89
N MET A 166 -8.42 -11.74 -18.17
CA MET A 166 -7.77 -10.70 -18.97
C MET A 166 -8.14 -10.82 -20.45
N THR A 167 -8.18 -9.68 -21.13
CA THR A 167 -8.49 -9.61 -22.56
C THR A 167 -7.29 -9.87 -23.46
N GLY A 168 -6.11 -10.06 -22.89
CA GLY A 168 -4.89 -10.33 -23.63
C GLY A 168 -3.68 -10.53 -22.72
N ASP A 169 -2.55 -10.83 -23.34
CA ASP A 169 -1.26 -10.98 -22.66
C ASP A 169 -0.66 -9.60 -22.38
N HIS A 170 -1.19 -8.96 -21.34
CA HIS A 170 -0.87 -7.59 -20.97
C HIS A 170 0.54 -7.48 -20.37
N LYS A 171 1.14 -6.31 -20.51
CA LYS A 171 2.32 -5.90 -19.75
C LYS A 171 1.91 -5.68 -18.29
N ALA A 172 2.70 -6.22 -17.35
CA ALA A 172 2.44 -6.11 -15.93
C ALA A 172 3.70 -5.72 -15.15
N TRP A 173 3.49 -5.01 -14.04
CA TRP A 173 4.49 -4.73 -13.00
C TRP A 173 4.03 -5.47 -11.74
N TRP A 174 4.79 -6.47 -11.36
CA TRP A 174 4.40 -7.43 -10.33
C TRP A 174 5.55 -7.81 -9.40
N ILE A 175 5.20 -8.30 -8.23
CA ILE A 175 6.10 -8.98 -7.29
C ILE A 175 5.56 -10.37 -6.98
N PRO A 176 6.42 -11.33 -6.56
CA PRO A 176 6.02 -12.70 -6.22
C PRO A 176 4.88 -12.73 -5.21
N GLY A 177 3.94 -13.67 -5.40
CA GLY A 177 2.85 -13.94 -4.47
C GLY A 177 3.39 -14.64 -3.23
N ASP A 178 3.31 -13.97 -2.08
CA ASP A 178 3.88 -14.42 -0.82
C ASP A 178 2.94 -14.07 0.34
N TYR A 179 2.77 -14.99 1.31
CA TYR A 179 1.89 -14.79 2.45
C TYR A 179 2.53 -14.00 3.61
N ASP A 180 3.85 -13.76 3.56
CA ASP A 180 4.60 -13.22 4.68
C ASP A 180 5.40 -11.95 4.38
N THR A 181 5.71 -11.65 3.10
CA THR A 181 6.44 -10.43 2.74
C THR A 181 5.99 -9.83 1.41
N GLN A 182 6.19 -8.53 1.26
CA GLN A 182 6.00 -7.74 0.03
C GLN A 182 7.28 -7.01 -0.39
N GLU A 183 8.40 -7.35 0.23
CA GLU A 183 9.66 -6.64 0.08
C GLU A 183 10.49 -7.19 -1.07
N TYR A 184 9.87 -7.27 -2.24
CA TYR A 184 10.50 -7.66 -3.49
C TYR A 184 10.68 -6.46 -4.42
N ASP A 185 11.72 -6.48 -5.24
CA ASP A 185 11.79 -5.59 -6.40
C ASP A 185 10.72 -5.96 -7.42
N TYR A 186 10.07 -4.94 -7.99
CA TYR A 186 9.12 -5.18 -9.06
C TYR A 186 9.79 -5.80 -10.29
N THR A 187 9.06 -6.69 -10.94
CA THR A 187 9.41 -7.26 -12.25
C THR A 187 8.43 -6.74 -13.28
N GLU A 188 8.94 -6.31 -14.43
CA GLU A 188 8.17 -5.91 -15.60
C GLU A 188 8.19 -7.05 -16.61
N SER A 189 7.02 -7.57 -17.02
CA SER A 189 6.91 -8.62 -18.03
C SER A 189 5.50 -8.69 -18.62
N LYS A 190 5.30 -9.55 -19.61
CA LYS A 190 3.96 -10.02 -19.99
C LYS A 190 3.43 -11.02 -18.96
N LEU A 191 2.10 -11.18 -18.91
CA LEU A 191 1.46 -12.14 -18.01
C LEU A 191 1.92 -13.58 -18.26
N SER A 192 2.04 -13.98 -19.50
CA SER A 192 2.52 -15.31 -19.91
C SER A 192 3.97 -15.63 -19.47
N GLU A 193 4.76 -14.62 -19.15
CA GLU A 193 6.17 -14.76 -18.76
C GLU A 193 6.36 -14.92 -17.25
N ILE A 194 5.33 -14.65 -16.43
CA ILE A 194 5.41 -14.65 -14.95
C ILE A 194 6.00 -15.97 -14.43
N ARG A 195 5.48 -17.11 -14.88
CA ARG A 195 5.97 -18.44 -14.46
C ARG A 195 7.48 -18.62 -14.67
N GLY A 196 7.98 -18.18 -15.82
CA GLY A 196 9.39 -18.31 -16.17
C GLY A 196 10.31 -17.37 -15.39
N LEU A 197 9.79 -16.25 -14.94
CA LEU A 197 10.55 -15.20 -14.24
C LEU A 197 10.42 -15.26 -12.72
N LEU A 198 9.42 -15.96 -12.16
CA LEU A 198 9.12 -15.93 -10.74
C LEU A 198 10.35 -16.26 -9.88
N GLN A 199 11.05 -17.33 -10.19
CA GLN A 199 12.20 -17.77 -9.38
C GLN A 199 13.31 -16.70 -9.34
N SER A 200 13.53 -15.97 -10.42
CA SER A 200 14.52 -14.88 -10.48
C SER A 200 14.04 -13.59 -9.81
N ALA A 201 12.74 -13.45 -9.60
CA ALA A 201 12.13 -12.31 -8.91
C ALA A 201 12.15 -12.45 -7.38
N ILE A 202 12.39 -13.65 -6.85
CA ILE A 202 12.47 -13.92 -5.42
C ILE A 202 13.85 -13.50 -4.90
N SER A 203 13.86 -12.61 -3.91
CA SER A 203 15.02 -12.28 -3.08
C SER A 203 14.83 -12.83 -1.67
N SER A 204 15.92 -13.06 -0.94
CA SER A 204 15.86 -13.53 0.45
C SER A 204 15.28 -12.43 1.35
N ASN A 205 14.34 -12.81 2.20
CA ASN A 205 13.70 -11.98 3.22
C ASN A 205 13.65 -12.70 4.58
N ALA A 206 13.33 -11.99 5.63
CA ALA A 206 13.27 -12.51 7.00
C ALA A 206 12.19 -13.59 7.19
N SER A 207 11.11 -13.50 6.44
CA SER A 207 10.02 -14.48 6.34
C SER A 207 9.54 -14.56 4.89
N GLN A 208 9.22 -15.76 4.42
CA GLN A 208 8.79 -15.98 3.03
C GLN A 208 7.91 -17.22 2.93
N THR A 209 6.78 -17.11 2.24
CA THR A 209 5.93 -18.25 1.87
C THR A 209 5.32 -18.02 0.49
N ILE A 210 6.07 -18.39 -0.55
CA ILE A 210 5.62 -18.33 -1.95
C ILE A 210 4.58 -19.45 -2.16
N PHE A 211 3.37 -19.05 -2.59
CA PHE A 211 2.26 -20.01 -2.70
C PHE A 211 2.10 -20.65 -4.07
N SER A 212 2.62 -20.06 -5.14
CA SER A 212 2.41 -20.56 -6.50
C SER A 212 3.50 -20.07 -7.46
N PRO A 213 3.86 -20.86 -8.50
CA PRO A 213 4.78 -20.42 -9.55
C PRO A 213 4.20 -19.33 -10.47
N THR A 214 2.93 -18.98 -10.34
CA THR A 214 2.24 -17.92 -11.09
C THR A 214 1.52 -16.95 -10.15
N GLY A 215 1.81 -17.04 -8.85
CA GLY A 215 1.26 -16.16 -7.83
C GLY A 215 1.88 -14.77 -7.88
N VAL A 216 1.04 -13.73 -7.76
CA VAL A 216 1.49 -12.34 -7.66
C VAL A 216 0.75 -11.61 -6.54
N GLN A 217 1.37 -10.57 -6.02
CA GLN A 217 0.74 -9.68 -5.04
C GLN A 217 -0.23 -8.71 -5.71
N THR A 218 -1.19 -8.21 -4.95
CA THR A 218 -1.87 -6.96 -5.26
C THR A 218 -1.19 -5.81 -4.48
N SER A 219 -1.22 -4.58 -4.91
CA SER A 219 -1.82 -4.01 -6.10
C SER A 219 -1.05 -4.42 -7.36
N LEU A 220 -1.73 -5.00 -8.33
CA LEU A 220 -1.14 -5.43 -9.60
C LEU A 220 -1.42 -4.39 -10.68
N GLN A 221 -0.36 -3.73 -11.17
CA GLN A 221 -0.46 -2.75 -12.25
C GLN A 221 -0.22 -3.40 -13.61
N MET A 222 -1.09 -3.13 -14.58
CA MET A 222 -0.99 -3.65 -15.94
C MET A 222 -1.23 -2.55 -16.98
N LYS A 223 -0.79 -2.81 -18.21
CA LYS A 223 -1.04 -1.98 -19.40
C LYS A 223 -1.39 -2.86 -20.58
N THR A 224 -2.52 -2.58 -21.22
CA THR A 224 -2.93 -3.28 -22.44
C THR A 224 -2.14 -2.81 -23.65
N ALA A 225 -2.16 -3.59 -24.73
CA ALA A 225 -1.44 -3.23 -25.97
C ALA A 225 -1.94 -1.92 -26.61
N ASP A 226 -3.18 -1.56 -26.39
CA ASP A 226 -3.80 -0.31 -26.87
C ASP A 226 -3.77 0.83 -25.86
N GLY A 227 -2.98 0.68 -24.77
CA GLY A 227 -2.65 1.78 -23.87
C GLY A 227 -3.63 2.03 -22.72
N ILE A 228 -4.54 1.11 -22.43
CA ILE A 228 -5.38 1.17 -21.21
C ILE A 228 -4.57 0.65 -20.02
N TYR A 229 -4.63 1.37 -18.91
CA TYR A 229 -4.02 0.97 -17.64
C TYR A 229 -5.08 0.31 -16.76
N LEU A 230 -4.72 -0.85 -16.23
CA LEU A 230 -5.54 -1.65 -15.31
C LEU A 230 -4.79 -1.81 -14.00
N ASN A 231 -5.49 -1.69 -12.87
CA ASN A 231 -4.92 -1.99 -11.56
C ASN A 231 -5.90 -2.85 -10.77
N ILE A 232 -5.47 -4.02 -10.31
CA ILE A 232 -6.27 -4.91 -9.47
C ILE A 232 -5.75 -4.83 -8.04
N HIS A 233 -6.66 -4.52 -7.10
CA HIS A 233 -6.34 -4.41 -5.68
C HIS A 233 -7.56 -4.75 -4.83
N GLU A 234 -7.50 -4.45 -3.53
CA GLU A 234 -8.59 -4.57 -2.57
C GLU A 234 -8.70 -3.31 -1.70
N ALA A 235 -9.86 -3.09 -1.12
CA ALA A 235 -10.10 -1.98 -0.20
C ALA A 235 -10.85 -2.44 1.05
N ALA A 236 -10.64 -1.71 2.16
CA ALA A 236 -11.30 -1.97 3.44
C ALA A 236 -11.10 -3.42 3.94
N LEU A 237 -9.84 -3.85 4.03
CA LEU A 237 -9.48 -5.16 4.57
C LEU A 237 -9.71 -5.18 6.08
N VAL A 238 -10.88 -5.64 6.48
CA VAL A 238 -11.34 -5.76 7.86
C VAL A 238 -11.92 -7.14 8.08
N ASP A 239 -11.46 -7.82 9.12
CA ASP A 239 -11.91 -9.15 9.54
C ASP A 239 -11.93 -10.19 8.40
N TYR A 240 -10.88 -10.18 7.60
CA TYR A 240 -10.70 -11.07 6.45
C TYR A 240 -9.23 -11.25 6.11
N SER A 241 -8.90 -12.26 5.30
CA SER A 241 -7.55 -12.47 4.78
C SER A 241 -7.25 -11.59 3.56
N CYS A 242 -5.99 -11.21 3.44
CA CYS A 242 -5.47 -10.45 2.31
C CYS A 242 -5.59 -11.24 1.00
N MET A 243 -5.97 -10.55 -0.09
CA MET A 243 -6.06 -11.12 -1.43
C MET A 243 -4.74 -10.99 -2.19
N HIS A 244 -4.19 -12.11 -2.62
CA HIS A 244 -3.24 -12.23 -3.71
C HIS A 244 -3.95 -12.72 -4.97
N LEU A 245 -3.23 -12.88 -6.07
CA LEU A 245 -3.75 -13.37 -7.32
C LEU A 245 -2.92 -14.56 -7.81
N ASN A 246 -3.59 -15.62 -8.27
CA ASN A 246 -2.96 -16.76 -8.93
C ASN A 246 -3.37 -16.77 -10.41
N LEU A 247 -2.41 -16.85 -11.32
CA LEU A 247 -2.64 -16.78 -12.76
C LEU A 247 -2.74 -18.17 -13.38
N ASP A 248 -3.86 -18.47 -14.04
CA ASP A 248 -3.89 -19.48 -15.11
C ASP A 248 -3.21 -18.86 -16.34
N ASP A 249 -1.93 -19.14 -16.53
CA ASP A 249 -1.09 -18.50 -17.57
C ASP A 249 -1.41 -18.98 -19.00
N LYS A 250 -2.25 -20.01 -19.14
CA LYS A 250 -2.75 -20.49 -20.45
C LYS A 250 -4.03 -19.77 -20.87
N LYS A 251 -4.91 -19.50 -19.91
CA LYS A 251 -6.19 -18.81 -20.16
C LYS A 251 -6.08 -17.30 -19.92
N LEU A 252 -5.01 -16.83 -19.29
CA LEU A 252 -4.82 -15.45 -18.83
C LEU A 252 -5.94 -15.01 -17.88
N VAL A 253 -6.27 -15.88 -16.92
CA VAL A 253 -7.28 -15.62 -15.89
C VAL A 253 -6.58 -15.59 -14.54
N PHE A 254 -6.66 -14.47 -13.84
CA PHE A 254 -6.33 -14.41 -12.44
C PHE A 254 -7.52 -14.91 -11.60
N GLU A 255 -7.21 -15.60 -10.52
CA GLU A 255 -8.15 -15.94 -9.47
C GLU A 255 -7.60 -15.48 -8.13
N SER A 256 -8.48 -15.01 -7.25
CA SER A 256 -8.08 -14.58 -5.90
C SER A 256 -7.47 -15.76 -5.13
N GLN A 257 -6.36 -15.47 -4.47
CA GLN A 257 -5.68 -16.38 -3.55
C GLN A 257 -5.58 -15.70 -2.20
N LEU A 258 -6.34 -16.17 -1.24
CA LEU A 258 -6.31 -15.62 0.12
C LEU A 258 -5.16 -16.23 0.92
N THR A 259 -4.70 -15.51 1.94
CA THR A 259 -3.70 -16.02 2.89
C THR A 259 -4.37 -16.96 3.88
N PRO A 260 -3.92 -18.21 4.03
CA PRO A 260 -4.51 -19.18 4.95
C PRO A 260 -4.12 -18.90 6.42
N ASP A 261 -4.92 -19.44 7.33
CA ASP A 261 -4.55 -19.64 8.72
C ASP A 261 -3.71 -20.93 8.91
N ALA A 262 -3.31 -21.23 10.14
CA ALA A 262 -2.55 -22.42 10.48
C ALA A 262 -3.23 -23.76 10.16
N GLN A 263 -4.53 -23.76 9.86
CA GLN A 263 -5.33 -24.94 9.50
C GLN A 263 -5.63 -24.99 7.98
N GLY A 264 -5.18 -23.98 7.24
CA GLY A 264 -5.43 -23.86 5.81
C GLY A 264 -6.82 -23.31 5.47
N ASN A 265 -7.48 -22.62 6.40
CA ASN A 265 -8.70 -21.87 6.16
C ASN A 265 -8.38 -20.41 5.84
N MET A 266 -9.22 -19.77 5.03
CA MET A 266 -8.95 -18.42 4.56
C MET A 266 -9.60 -17.35 5.44
N ALA A 267 -10.82 -17.61 5.95
CA ALA A 267 -11.49 -16.70 6.85
C ALA A 267 -12.58 -17.41 7.68
N HIS A 268 -12.81 -16.90 8.88
CA HIS A 268 -13.88 -17.30 9.78
C HIS A 268 -14.89 -16.17 9.85
N MET A 269 -16.12 -16.41 9.38
CA MET A 269 -17.13 -15.39 9.16
C MET A 269 -18.38 -15.64 9.99
N GLN A 270 -18.98 -14.56 10.50
CA GLN A 270 -20.25 -14.59 11.20
C GLN A 270 -21.21 -13.57 10.59
N THR A 271 -22.40 -14.02 10.20
CA THR A 271 -23.41 -13.14 9.58
C THR A 271 -24.13 -12.28 10.61
N PRO A 272 -24.48 -10.99 10.27
CA PRO A 272 -24.25 -10.34 8.99
C PRO A 272 -22.77 -9.92 8.81
N CYS A 273 -22.20 -10.10 7.63
CA CYS A 273 -20.82 -9.74 7.33
C CYS A 273 -20.62 -9.44 5.83
N SER A 274 -19.46 -8.92 5.49
CA SER A 274 -19.04 -8.71 4.10
C SER A 274 -17.55 -8.98 3.95
N THR A 275 -17.13 -9.34 2.73
CA THR A 275 -15.71 -9.37 2.38
C THR A 275 -15.17 -7.93 2.20
N PRO A 276 -13.85 -7.74 2.18
CA PRO A 276 -13.26 -6.52 1.61
C PRO A 276 -13.72 -6.29 0.17
N TRP A 277 -13.59 -5.07 -0.31
CA TRP A 277 -13.85 -4.75 -1.70
C TRP A 277 -12.74 -5.29 -2.60
N ARG A 278 -13.11 -5.93 -3.69
CA ARG A 278 -12.22 -6.22 -4.81
C ARG A 278 -12.29 -5.05 -5.77
N THR A 279 -11.14 -4.53 -6.21
CA THR A 279 -11.10 -3.30 -6.99
C THR A 279 -10.40 -3.50 -8.32
N ILE A 280 -10.92 -2.82 -9.35
CA ILE A 280 -10.36 -2.78 -10.69
C ILE A 280 -10.35 -1.31 -11.12
N MET A 281 -9.19 -0.66 -11.14
CA MET A 281 -9.05 0.65 -11.77
C MET A 281 -8.86 0.48 -13.26
N VAL A 282 -9.50 1.34 -14.05
CA VAL A 282 -9.44 1.31 -15.51
C VAL A 282 -9.38 2.73 -16.06
N VAL A 283 -8.25 3.09 -16.66
CA VAL A 283 -8.03 4.43 -17.21
C VAL A 283 -7.19 4.39 -18.49
N ASP A 284 -7.23 5.46 -19.27
CA ASP A 284 -6.49 5.63 -20.53
C ASP A 284 -5.25 6.54 -20.41
N ASP A 285 -4.88 6.92 -19.18
CA ASP A 285 -3.74 7.76 -18.87
C ASP A 285 -3.19 7.33 -17.51
N ALA A 286 -1.90 6.99 -17.44
CA ALA A 286 -1.24 6.53 -16.22
C ALA A 286 -1.39 7.52 -15.06
N ARG A 287 -1.43 8.83 -15.33
CA ARG A 287 -1.61 9.87 -14.31
C ARG A 287 -2.93 9.72 -13.55
N LYS A 288 -3.96 9.15 -14.19
CA LYS A 288 -5.26 8.93 -13.55
C LYS A 288 -5.23 7.77 -12.54
N ILE A 289 -4.32 6.79 -12.68
CA ILE A 289 -4.06 5.78 -11.64
C ILE A 289 -3.55 6.47 -10.37
N LEU A 290 -2.56 7.37 -10.51
CA LEU A 290 -2.01 8.12 -9.38
C LEU A 290 -3.02 9.07 -8.73
N ALA A 291 -3.93 9.61 -9.53
CA ALA A 291 -4.98 10.53 -9.08
C ALA A 291 -6.20 9.82 -8.47
N SER A 292 -6.33 8.51 -8.63
CA SER A 292 -7.48 7.76 -8.13
C SER A 292 -7.59 7.82 -6.60
N ARG A 293 -8.80 7.97 -6.12
CA ARG A 293 -9.14 7.88 -4.69
C ARG A 293 -10.14 6.76 -4.43
N LEU A 294 -10.27 5.84 -5.39
CA LEU A 294 -11.22 4.74 -5.35
C LEU A 294 -11.05 3.90 -4.07
N ILE A 295 -9.80 3.52 -3.75
CA ILE A 295 -9.52 2.70 -2.56
C ILE A 295 -9.94 3.42 -1.28
N LEU A 296 -9.63 4.71 -1.14
CA LEU A 296 -10.07 5.49 0.01
C LEU A 296 -11.60 5.61 0.07
N ASN A 297 -12.24 5.87 -1.07
CA ASN A 297 -13.68 6.07 -1.17
C ASN A 297 -14.51 4.82 -0.83
N LEU A 298 -13.93 3.62 -0.97
CA LEU A 298 -14.56 2.35 -0.59
C LEU A 298 -14.45 2.04 0.91
N ASN A 299 -13.68 2.82 1.66
CA ASN A 299 -13.59 2.69 3.11
C ASN A 299 -14.67 3.53 3.83
N GLU A 300 -14.98 3.13 5.05
CA GLU A 300 -15.91 3.88 5.90
C GLU A 300 -15.33 5.26 6.28
N PRO A 301 -16.17 6.24 6.58
CA PRO A 301 -15.74 7.52 7.13
C PRO A 301 -14.91 7.37 8.40
N CYS A 302 -14.16 8.41 8.76
CA CYS A 302 -13.39 8.46 10.00
C CYS A 302 -14.28 8.14 11.23
N LYS A 303 -13.81 7.20 12.07
CA LYS A 303 -14.51 6.77 13.29
C LYS A 303 -14.21 7.64 14.51
N TYR A 304 -13.27 8.57 14.40
CA TYR A 304 -12.88 9.41 15.53
C TYR A 304 -13.62 10.75 15.51
N THR A 305 -14.15 11.14 16.66
CA THR A 305 -14.82 12.44 16.85
C THR A 305 -13.81 13.58 17.03
N ASP A 306 -12.66 13.27 17.64
CA ASP A 306 -11.52 14.21 17.75
C ASP A 306 -10.30 13.64 17.03
N THR A 307 -9.80 14.37 16.04
CA THR A 307 -8.59 14.07 15.29
C THR A 307 -7.50 15.13 15.48
N SER A 308 -7.71 16.08 16.38
CA SER A 308 -6.80 17.22 16.60
C SER A 308 -5.41 16.82 17.06
N TRP A 309 -5.27 15.66 17.69
CA TRP A 309 -4.01 15.09 18.17
C TRP A 309 -3.21 14.39 17.05
N ILE A 310 -3.83 14.05 15.92
CA ILE A 310 -3.17 13.42 14.76
C ILE A 310 -2.50 14.50 13.94
N LYS A 311 -1.18 14.45 13.83
CA LYS A 311 -0.39 15.44 13.12
C LYS A 311 0.60 14.80 12.18
N PRO A 312 0.72 15.25 10.93
CA PRO A 312 1.83 14.86 10.07
C PRO A 312 3.19 15.09 10.72
N VAL A 313 4.12 14.16 10.50
CA VAL A 313 5.43 14.09 11.18
C VAL A 313 6.57 14.08 10.18
N LYS A 314 7.52 15.01 10.35
CA LYS A 314 8.83 14.92 9.72
C LYS A 314 9.83 14.53 10.81
N TYR A 315 10.58 13.44 10.61
CA TYR A 315 11.44 12.89 11.63
C TYR A 315 12.82 12.47 11.09
N ILE A 316 13.78 12.31 11.99
CA ILE A 316 15.08 11.68 11.76
C ILE A 316 15.21 10.53 12.74
N GLY A 317 16.11 9.56 12.51
CA GLY A 317 16.19 8.41 13.40
C GLY A 317 17.59 7.86 13.58
N VAL A 318 17.83 7.30 14.77
CA VAL A 318 18.91 6.35 15.04
C VAL A 318 18.48 5.03 14.40
N TRP A 319 18.84 4.85 13.14
CA TRP A 319 18.40 3.76 12.26
C TRP A 319 19.44 3.43 11.18
N TRP A 320 19.82 4.42 10.34
CA TRP A 320 20.72 4.19 9.20
C TRP A 320 22.12 3.71 9.63
N GLU A 321 22.59 4.10 10.79
CA GLU A 321 23.84 3.61 11.36
C GLU A 321 23.85 2.08 11.52
N MET A 322 22.69 1.47 11.80
CA MET A 322 22.51 0.04 12.00
C MET A 322 22.18 -0.67 10.68
N ILE A 323 21.18 -0.20 9.96
CA ILE A 323 20.79 -0.74 8.63
C ILE A 323 21.97 -0.66 7.64
N GLY A 324 22.72 0.44 7.68
CA GLY A 324 23.93 0.61 6.87
C GLY A 324 25.07 -0.37 7.21
N GLY A 325 25.00 -1.05 8.36
CA GLY A 325 25.93 -2.11 8.77
C GLY A 325 27.07 -1.65 9.68
N GLY A 326 27.17 -0.35 10.00
CA GLY A 326 28.26 0.17 10.84
C GLY A 326 28.06 -0.05 12.34
N LYS A 327 26.81 -0.26 12.77
CA LYS A 327 26.39 -0.38 14.18
C LYS A 327 25.40 -1.52 14.38
N GLN A 328 25.02 -1.78 15.64
CA GLN A 328 24.16 -2.90 16.03
C GLN A 328 23.01 -2.43 16.95
N TRP A 329 21.84 -3.07 16.84
CA TRP A 329 20.70 -2.82 17.74
C TRP A 329 20.95 -3.34 19.16
N SER A 330 21.78 -4.41 19.31
CA SER A 330 22.13 -5.01 20.59
C SER A 330 23.13 -4.17 21.39
N TYR A 331 23.13 -4.37 22.71
CA TYR A 331 24.01 -3.69 23.65
C TYR A 331 25.30 -4.46 23.93
N THR A 332 25.22 -5.81 23.96
CA THR A 332 26.30 -6.69 24.45
C THR A 332 26.47 -7.94 23.60
N ASN A 333 27.66 -8.53 23.64
CA ASN A 333 27.94 -9.86 23.08
C ASN A 333 27.99 -10.96 24.16
N ASP A 334 27.73 -10.62 25.43
CA ASP A 334 27.87 -11.57 26.56
C ASP A 334 26.68 -12.55 26.66
N LEU A 335 25.56 -12.28 25.93
CA LEU A 335 24.32 -13.03 26.06
C LEU A 335 24.04 -13.87 24.80
N PRO A 336 24.18 -15.20 24.90
CA PRO A 336 23.77 -16.10 23.80
C PRO A 336 22.25 -16.29 23.74
N SER A 337 21.52 -15.91 24.80
CA SER A 337 20.06 -15.98 24.88
C SER A 337 19.54 -15.00 25.94
N VAL A 338 18.36 -14.43 25.68
CA VAL A 338 17.70 -13.47 26.58
C VAL A 338 16.44 -14.10 27.18
N ARG A 339 16.22 -13.89 28.48
CA ARG A 339 14.99 -14.25 29.18
C ARG A 339 14.45 -13.04 29.91
N LEU A 340 13.28 -12.57 29.45
CA LEU A 340 12.60 -11.42 30.04
C LEU A 340 12.36 -11.64 31.55
N GLY A 341 12.63 -10.60 32.36
CA GLY A 341 12.50 -10.63 33.81
C GLY A 341 13.57 -11.48 34.56
N VAL A 342 14.52 -12.10 33.83
CA VAL A 342 15.60 -12.93 34.42
C VAL A 342 16.98 -12.45 34.01
N THR A 343 17.18 -12.11 32.73
CA THR A 343 18.48 -11.64 32.23
C THR A 343 18.84 -10.29 32.86
N ASP A 344 20.01 -10.23 33.49
CA ASP A 344 20.52 -9.07 34.21
C ASP A 344 21.56 -8.32 33.38
N TYR A 345 21.13 -7.32 32.64
CA TYR A 345 21.97 -6.50 31.77
C TYR A 345 23.00 -5.65 32.54
N SER A 346 22.80 -5.41 33.84
CA SER A 346 23.77 -4.67 34.66
C SER A 346 25.12 -5.42 34.84
N LYS A 347 25.11 -6.73 34.57
CA LYS A 347 26.31 -7.58 34.60
C LYS A 347 27.00 -7.72 33.25
N CYS A 348 26.38 -7.24 32.17
CA CYS A 348 26.92 -7.36 30.83
C CYS A 348 27.85 -6.19 30.48
N LYS A 349 28.82 -6.45 29.63
CA LYS A 349 29.72 -5.43 29.10
C LYS A 349 29.19 -4.88 27.78
N PRO A 350 29.11 -3.55 27.61
CA PRO A 350 28.75 -2.98 26.32
C PRO A 350 29.83 -3.31 25.27
N HIS A 351 29.41 -3.70 24.05
CA HIS A 351 30.38 -3.95 22.97
C HIS A 351 30.81 -2.65 22.25
N GLY A 352 30.20 -1.48 22.58
CA GLY A 352 30.57 -0.18 22.03
C GLY A 352 30.07 0.12 20.60
N GLN A 353 29.24 -0.75 20.05
CA GLN A 353 28.63 -0.57 18.72
C GLN A 353 27.13 -0.22 18.77
N HIS A 354 26.57 0.06 19.96
CA HIS A 354 25.18 0.37 20.21
C HIS A 354 24.93 1.88 20.05
N PRO A 355 24.25 2.36 18.94
CA PRO A 355 24.04 3.78 18.71
C PRO A 355 22.83 4.34 19.46
N ALA A 356 21.90 3.50 19.93
CA ALA A 356 20.75 3.92 20.71
C ALA A 356 21.11 4.25 22.17
N ASN A 357 22.26 4.90 22.39
CA ASN A 357 22.71 5.34 23.70
C ASN A 357 22.38 6.83 23.95
N THR A 358 22.36 7.20 25.22
CA THR A 358 21.98 8.55 25.67
C THR A 358 22.75 9.66 24.97
N GLN A 359 24.05 9.50 24.76
CA GLN A 359 24.88 10.54 24.14
C GLN A 359 24.55 10.73 22.67
N ASN A 360 24.45 9.67 21.89
CA ASN A 360 24.16 9.74 20.46
C ASN A 360 22.73 10.23 20.22
N VAL A 361 21.76 9.75 20.99
CA VAL A 361 20.35 10.19 20.86
C VAL A 361 20.21 11.71 21.13
N LYS A 362 20.94 12.27 22.12
CA LYS A 362 20.98 13.74 22.33
C LYS A 362 21.46 14.49 21.10
N LYS A 363 22.49 13.98 20.39
CA LYS A 363 22.96 14.57 19.13
C LYS A 363 21.85 14.61 18.07
N TYR A 364 21.08 13.52 17.91
CA TYR A 364 19.93 13.49 17.00
C TYR A 364 18.81 14.43 17.42
N ILE A 365 18.55 14.57 18.73
CA ILE A 365 17.56 15.55 19.25
C ILE A 365 18.00 16.98 18.91
N ASP A 366 19.27 17.33 19.16
CA ASP A 366 19.80 18.66 18.84
C ASP A 366 19.74 18.96 17.32
N PHE A 367 20.07 17.96 16.50
CA PHE A 367 19.96 18.06 15.05
C PHE A 367 18.51 18.28 14.60
N ALA A 368 17.57 17.49 15.14
CA ALA A 368 16.14 17.62 14.84
C ALA A 368 15.62 19.01 15.20
N ALA A 369 15.91 19.51 16.41
CA ALA A 369 15.53 20.82 16.88
C ALA A 369 16.08 21.95 15.99
N LYS A 370 17.38 21.88 15.64
CA LYS A 370 18.06 22.86 14.77
C LYS A 370 17.44 22.93 13.37
N ASN A 371 16.95 21.81 12.84
CA ASN A 371 16.51 21.69 11.45
C ASN A 371 14.99 21.60 11.26
N GLY A 372 14.20 21.77 12.34
CA GLY A 372 12.73 21.81 12.26
C GLY A 372 12.06 20.44 12.13
N PHE A 373 12.72 19.37 12.50
CA PHE A 373 12.10 18.05 12.63
C PHE A 373 11.39 17.93 13.98
N SER A 374 10.17 17.40 13.95
CA SER A 374 9.34 17.30 15.14
C SER A 374 9.61 16.07 16.00
N GLN A 375 10.23 15.04 15.41
CA GLN A 375 10.46 13.78 16.11
C GLN A 375 11.81 13.13 15.77
N VAL A 376 12.26 12.27 16.70
CA VAL A 376 13.45 11.43 16.56
C VAL A 376 13.05 9.98 16.88
N LEU A 377 13.12 9.10 15.88
CA LEU A 377 13.00 7.66 16.06
C LEU A 377 14.27 7.10 16.73
N VAL A 378 14.10 6.18 17.67
CA VAL A 378 15.24 5.46 18.25
C VAL A 378 14.94 3.97 18.22
N GLU A 379 15.54 3.25 17.27
CA GLU A 379 15.54 1.79 17.27
C GLU A 379 16.62 1.24 18.20
N GLY A 380 16.39 0.05 18.74
CA GLY A 380 17.36 -0.56 19.65
C GLY A 380 17.39 0.01 21.07
N TRP A 381 16.40 0.81 21.48
CA TRP A 381 16.38 1.47 22.78
C TRP A 381 16.17 0.52 23.97
N ASN A 382 15.44 -0.59 23.75
CA ASN A 382 15.00 -1.55 24.78
C ASN A 382 15.78 -2.86 24.72
N ILE A 383 15.78 -3.61 25.81
CA ILE A 383 16.46 -4.90 25.96
C ILE A 383 15.86 -5.97 25.04
N GLY A 384 16.68 -6.96 24.61
CA GLY A 384 16.24 -8.16 23.90
C GLY A 384 16.86 -8.38 22.51
N TRP A 385 17.53 -7.39 21.95
CA TRP A 385 18.05 -7.45 20.57
C TRP A 385 19.23 -8.44 20.39
N GLU A 386 19.80 -8.98 21.45
CA GLU A 386 20.83 -10.03 21.39
C GLU A 386 20.27 -11.37 20.89
N ASP A 387 18.95 -11.57 21.00
CA ASP A 387 18.33 -12.87 20.79
C ASP A 387 16.92 -12.73 20.19
N TRP A 388 16.79 -11.84 19.19
CA TRP A 388 15.48 -11.52 18.61
C TRP A 388 15.18 -12.36 17.37
N PHE A 389 15.45 -11.87 16.23
CA PHE A 389 15.10 -12.43 14.93
C PHE A 389 15.72 -13.82 14.67
N GLY A 390 14.96 -14.72 14.03
CA GLY A 390 15.42 -16.02 13.57
C GLY A 390 15.32 -17.17 14.59
N HIS A 391 15.09 -16.87 15.87
CA HIS A 391 15.02 -17.88 16.94
C HIS A 391 13.58 -18.34 17.25
N SER A 392 12.56 -17.75 16.66
CA SER A 392 11.13 -18.07 16.87
C SER A 392 10.72 -18.05 18.35
N LYS A 393 11.21 -17.08 19.10
CA LYS A 393 10.95 -16.94 20.55
C LYS A 393 9.69 -16.13 20.80
N ASP A 394 8.82 -16.62 21.70
CA ASP A 394 7.57 -15.97 22.07
C ASP A 394 7.79 -14.75 22.99
N TYR A 395 8.86 -14.72 23.77
CA TYR A 395 9.10 -13.66 24.75
C TYR A 395 10.49 -13.04 24.56
N VAL A 396 10.61 -12.10 23.61
CA VAL A 396 11.89 -11.42 23.32
C VAL A 396 11.93 -10.03 23.93
N PHE A 397 10.86 -9.23 23.72
CA PHE A 397 10.77 -7.83 24.13
C PHE A 397 9.66 -7.64 25.16
N ASP A 398 9.86 -6.71 26.10
CA ASP A 398 8.82 -6.26 27.05
C ASP A 398 8.27 -4.87 26.75
N PHE A 399 8.88 -4.16 25.78
CA PHE A 399 8.48 -2.82 25.32
C PHE A 399 8.47 -1.74 26.42
N GLN A 400 9.20 -1.97 27.53
CA GLN A 400 9.21 -1.09 28.69
C GLN A 400 10.62 -0.86 29.26
N THR A 401 11.50 -1.86 29.18
CA THR A 401 12.82 -1.81 29.83
C THR A 401 13.90 -1.32 28.87
N PRO A 402 14.49 -0.12 29.11
CA PRO A 402 15.58 0.37 28.29
C PRO A 402 16.88 -0.38 28.56
N TYR A 403 17.80 -0.33 27.60
CA TYR A 403 19.19 -0.73 27.85
C TYR A 403 19.86 0.16 28.91
N PRO A 404 20.93 -0.33 29.59
CA PRO A 404 21.61 0.43 30.67
C PRO A 404 22.18 1.77 30.22
N ASP A 405 22.52 1.95 28.95
CA ASP A 405 23.11 3.16 28.38
C ASP A 405 22.06 4.12 27.79
N PHE A 406 20.75 3.77 27.88
CA PHE A 406 19.63 4.59 27.38
C PHE A 406 18.83 5.18 28.55
N ASP A 407 19.04 6.45 28.86
CA ASP A 407 18.28 7.19 29.88
C ASP A 407 16.91 7.60 29.33
N LEU A 408 15.92 6.71 29.40
CA LEU A 408 14.57 6.91 28.87
C LEU A 408 13.93 8.23 29.37
N LYS A 409 14.00 8.49 30.68
CA LYS A 409 13.40 9.71 31.25
C LYS A 409 14.18 10.94 30.84
N GLY A 410 15.50 10.94 31.05
CA GLY A 410 16.33 12.10 30.76
C GLY A 410 16.32 12.50 29.28
N LEU A 411 16.22 11.53 28.37
CA LEU A 411 16.13 11.80 26.93
C LEU A 411 14.78 12.40 26.53
N ASN A 412 13.66 11.94 27.10
CA ASN A 412 12.35 12.57 26.83
C ASN A 412 12.27 13.98 27.41
N ASP A 413 12.74 14.19 28.64
CA ASP A 413 12.80 15.54 29.22
C ASP A 413 13.66 16.47 28.36
N TYR A 414 14.81 15.98 27.88
CA TYR A 414 15.70 16.74 27.01
C TYR A 414 15.05 17.07 25.66
N ALA A 415 14.44 16.11 25.01
CA ALA A 415 13.74 16.31 23.74
C ALA A 415 12.62 17.36 23.87
N HIS A 416 11.78 17.24 24.90
CA HIS A 416 10.71 18.19 25.16
C HIS A 416 11.23 19.62 25.42
N SER A 417 12.37 19.74 26.14
CA SER A 417 13.01 21.05 26.36
C SER A 417 13.46 21.74 25.06
N LYS A 418 13.68 20.97 23.99
CA LYS A 418 14.05 21.42 22.65
C LYS A 418 12.86 21.55 21.68
N GLY A 419 11.63 21.27 22.13
CA GLY A 419 10.44 21.25 21.27
C GLY A 419 10.35 20.06 20.34
N VAL A 420 11.09 18.97 20.61
CA VAL A 420 11.12 17.71 19.86
C VAL A 420 10.50 16.60 20.71
N ARG A 421 9.98 15.55 20.08
CA ARG A 421 9.56 14.32 20.76
C ARG A 421 10.39 13.14 20.28
N LEU A 422 10.54 12.14 21.13
CA LEU A 422 10.99 10.84 20.64
C LEU A 422 9.82 10.10 20.00
N MET A 423 10.09 9.33 18.94
CA MET A 423 9.19 8.33 18.36
C MET A 423 9.55 6.98 18.93
N MET A 424 8.56 6.27 19.45
CA MET A 424 8.76 4.94 20.02
C MET A 424 8.99 3.91 18.91
N HIS A 425 9.79 2.88 19.24
CA HIS A 425 9.98 1.70 18.40
C HIS A 425 9.56 0.44 19.15
N HIS A 426 8.66 -0.32 18.57
CA HIS A 426 8.21 -1.62 19.07
C HIS A 426 8.47 -2.70 18.01
N GLU A 427 9.70 -3.26 17.99
CA GLU A 427 9.96 -4.48 17.23
C GLU A 427 9.38 -5.67 18.01
N THR A 428 8.56 -6.48 17.36
CA THR A 428 7.88 -7.62 18.01
C THR A 428 8.59 -8.95 17.81
N SER A 429 9.57 -9.02 16.88
CA SER A 429 10.17 -10.29 16.40
C SER A 429 9.08 -11.27 15.95
N ALA A 430 8.03 -10.74 15.32
CA ALA A 430 6.83 -11.45 14.87
C ALA A 430 6.04 -12.20 15.97
N SER A 431 6.34 -11.96 17.27
CA SER A 431 5.60 -12.55 18.38
C SER A 431 4.38 -11.71 18.76
N VAL A 432 3.28 -11.94 18.07
CA VAL A 432 2.01 -11.22 18.24
C VAL A 432 1.47 -11.36 19.65
N ARG A 433 1.42 -12.59 20.19
CA ARG A 433 0.92 -12.84 21.56
C ARG A 433 1.72 -12.11 22.62
N ASN A 434 3.04 -12.01 22.45
CA ASN A 434 3.89 -11.27 23.37
C ASN A 434 3.60 -9.78 23.29
N TYR A 435 3.43 -9.24 22.09
CA TYR A 435 3.13 -7.83 21.90
C TYR A 435 1.76 -7.46 22.53
N GLU A 436 0.72 -8.24 22.25
CA GLU A 436 -0.62 -8.00 22.82
C GLU A 436 -0.66 -8.03 24.35
N ARG A 437 0.12 -8.93 24.98
CA ARG A 437 0.24 -8.99 26.44
C ARG A 437 0.85 -7.75 27.06
N HIS A 438 1.74 -7.08 26.35
CA HIS A 438 2.47 -5.91 26.84
C HIS A 438 1.90 -4.58 26.31
N LEU A 439 0.97 -4.61 25.33
CA LEU A 439 0.54 -3.46 24.58
C LEU A 439 0.02 -2.31 25.46
N GLU A 440 -0.87 -2.62 26.41
CA GLU A 440 -1.43 -1.61 27.33
C GLU A 440 -0.33 -0.99 28.21
N ALA A 441 0.57 -1.80 28.76
CA ALA A 441 1.68 -1.31 29.57
C ALA A 441 2.66 -0.46 28.75
N ALA A 442 2.93 -0.85 27.50
CA ALA A 442 3.77 -0.11 26.57
C ALA A 442 3.17 1.24 26.20
N TYR A 443 1.86 1.31 25.88
CA TYR A 443 1.18 2.55 25.57
C TYR A 443 1.06 3.48 26.79
N ASN A 444 0.84 2.93 27.98
CA ASN A 444 0.88 3.69 29.24
C ASN A 444 2.28 4.27 29.50
N LEU A 445 3.36 3.52 29.22
CA LEU A 445 4.73 4.04 29.27
C LEU A 445 4.93 5.21 28.30
N MET A 446 4.44 5.05 27.07
CA MET A 446 4.51 6.11 26.06
C MET A 446 3.82 7.38 26.55
N ASN A 447 2.60 7.28 27.06
CA ASN A 447 1.87 8.43 27.59
C ASN A 447 2.60 9.07 28.78
N LYS A 448 3.16 8.27 29.67
CA LYS A 448 3.93 8.74 30.84
C LYS A 448 5.11 9.63 30.42
N TYR A 449 5.77 9.29 29.32
CA TYR A 449 6.96 10.03 28.85
C TYR A 449 6.68 10.95 27.66
N GLY A 450 5.41 11.10 27.26
CA GLY A 450 4.96 12.06 26.24
C GLY A 450 5.23 11.66 24.79
N TYR A 451 5.42 10.38 24.51
CA TYR A 451 5.41 9.87 23.14
C TYR A 451 3.99 9.97 22.55
N ASN A 452 3.89 10.28 21.27
CA ASN A 452 2.61 10.33 20.54
C ASN A 452 2.64 9.57 19.21
N SER A 453 3.70 8.82 18.94
CA SER A 453 3.82 7.97 17.76
C SER A 453 4.71 6.76 18.04
N VAL A 454 4.41 5.67 17.36
CA VAL A 454 5.15 4.40 17.43
C VAL A 454 5.40 3.85 16.03
N LYS A 455 6.63 3.41 15.77
CA LYS A 455 6.97 2.47 14.70
C LYS A 455 6.89 1.07 15.27
N SER A 456 6.02 0.21 14.70
CA SER A 456 5.92 -1.21 15.06
C SER A 456 6.48 -2.08 13.96
N GLY A 457 7.23 -3.15 14.31
CA GLY A 457 7.82 -4.10 13.37
C GLY A 457 7.44 -5.55 13.70
N TYR A 458 7.45 -6.40 12.68
CA TYR A 458 7.10 -7.83 12.80
C TYR A 458 8.07 -8.70 12.02
N VAL A 459 9.38 -8.49 12.23
CA VAL A 459 10.44 -9.19 11.51
C VAL A 459 10.49 -10.67 11.91
N GLY A 460 10.43 -11.56 10.92
CA GLY A 460 10.51 -13.01 11.10
C GLY A 460 9.19 -13.74 10.91
N ASN A 461 9.20 -15.05 11.14
CA ASN A 461 7.99 -15.89 11.01
C ASN A 461 7.03 -15.63 12.17
N ILE A 462 5.74 -15.52 11.87
CA ILE A 462 4.70 -15.23 12.88
C ILE A 462 4.66 -16.29 13.98
N ILE A 463 4.49 -15.80 15.20
CA ILE A 463 4.22 -16.62 16.37
C ILE A 463 2.83 -16.23 16.91
N PRO A 464 1.87 -17.19 16.95
CA PRO A 464 2.01 -18.65 16.86
C PRO A 464 2.33 -19.19 15.47
N ARG A 465 3.06 -20.31 15.44
CA ARG A 465 3.50 -20.97 14.20
C ARG A 465 2.32 -21.43 13.34
N GLY A 466 2.48 -21.28 12.03
CA GLY A 466 1.47 -21.62 11.02
C GLY A 466 0.58 -20.45 10.64
N GLU A 467 0.59 -19.37 11.42
CA GLU A 467 -0.02 -18.11 11.00
C GLU A 467 0.92 -17.35 10.06
N HIS A 468 0.34 -16.50 9.22
CA HIS A 468 1.03 -15.69 8.23
C HIS A 468 0.76 -14.20 8.46
N HIS A 469 1.69 -13.33 8.01
CA HIS A 469 1.59 -11.88 8.16
C HIS A 469 0.30 -11.28 7.58
N TYR A 470 -0.32 -11.93 6.58
CA TYR A 470 -1.47 -11.40 5.85
C TYR A 470 -2.74 -12.22 6.03
N GLY A 471 -2.76 -13.17 6.97
CA GLY A 471 -3.95 -13.92 7.37
C GLY A 471 -4.97 -13.06 8.12
N GLN A 472 -6.22 -13.52 8.23
CA GLN A 472 -7.29 -12.80 8.93
C GLN A 472 -6.91 -12.45 10.37
N TRP A 473 -6.28 -13.37 11.09
CA TRP A 473 -5.89 -13.14 12.49
C TRP A 473 -4.91 -11.99 12.65
N LEU A 474 -3.88 -11.92 11.77
CA LEU A 474 -2.92 -10.82 11.77
C LEU A 474 -3.54 -9.49 11.34
N ASN A 475 -4.41 -9.50 10.34
CA ASN A 475 -5.10 -8.28 9.90
C ASN A 475 -5.97 -7.72 11.03
N ASN A 476 -6.62 -8.58 11.83
CA ASN A 476 -7.34 -8.19 13.03
C ASN A 476 -6.41 -7.65 14.12
N HIS A 477 -5.24 -8.27 14.30
CA HIS A 477 -4.22 -7.78 15.23
C HIS A 477 -3.69 -6.38 14.85
N TYR A 478 -3.35 -6.14 13.58
CA TYR A 478 -2.88 -4.83 13.14
C TYR A 478 -3.92 -3.74 13.41
N LEU A 479 -5.19 -4.02 13.08
CA LEU A 479 -6.28 -3.10 13.33
C LEU A 479 -6.53 -2.89 14.83
N TYR A 480 -6.43 -3.95 15.64
CA TYR A 480 -6.50 -3.87 17.09
C TYR A 480 -5.43 -2.94 17.66
N CYS A 481 -4.17 -3.09 17.26
CA CYS A 481 -3.08 -2.20 17.70
C CYS A 481 -3.35 -0.73 17.34
N VAL A 482 -3.88 -0.45 16.13
CA VAL A 482 -4.21 0.90 15.68
C VAL A 482 -5.35 1.51 16.52
N THR A 483 -6.40 0.72 16.80
CA THR A 483 -7.55 1.20 17.58
C THR A 483 -7.24 1.36 19.07
N GLU A 484 -6.39 0.50 19.64
CA GLU A 484 -5.89 0.68 21.01
C GLU A 484 -4.97 1.90 21.10
N ALA A 485 -4.05 2.09 20.13
CA ALA A 485 -3.20 3.27 20.08
C ALA A 485 -4.01 4.58 20.05
N ALA A 486 -5.14 4.59 19.34
CA ALA A 486 -6.02 5.77 19.28
C ALA A 486 -6.60 6.17 20.65
N LYS A 487 -6.91 5.19 21.53
CA LYS A 487 -7.36 5.46 22.89
C LYS A 487 -6.31 6.19 23.73
N HIS A 488 -5.05 5.99 23.39
CA HIS A 488 -3.90 6.63 24.02
C HIS A 488 -3.39 7.87 23.25
N HIS A 489 -4.10 8.31 22.21
CA HIS A 489 -3.68 9.39 21.30
C HIS A 489 -2.29 9.14 20.67
N ILE A 490 -2.03 7.91 20.24
CA ILE A 490 -0.79 7.46 19.63
C ILE A 490 -1.03 7.22 18.12
N MET A 491 -0.16 7.79 17.30
CA MET A 491 -0.10 7.54 15.85
C MET A 491 0.77 6.30 15.59
N VAL A 492 0.38 5.49 14.60
CA VAL A 492 1.03 4.21 14.27
C VAL A 492 1.66 4.28 12.89
N ASN A 493 2.93 3.85 12.82
CA ASN A 493 3.66 3.52 11.60
C ASN A 493 3.94 2.01 11.62
N ALA A 494 3.23 1.23 10.80
CA ALA A 494 3.28 -0.23 10.83
C ALA A 494 4.24 -0.76 9.74
N HIS A 495 5.33 -1.42 10.16
CA HIS A 495 6.27 -2.12 9.27
C HIS A 495 5.96 -3.63 9.22
N GLU A 496 6.33 -4.32 8.15
CA GLU A 496 6.03 -5.71 7.81
C GLU A 496 4.53 -6.08 7.84
N ALA A 497 3.66 -5.18 8.26
CA ALA A 497 2.21 -5.39 8.28
C ALA A 497 1.65 -5.55 6.85
N VAL A 498 0.38 -5.98 6.74
CA VAL A 498 -0.30 -6.07 5.45
C VAL A 498 -0.32 -4.73 4.73
N ARG A 499 -0.18 -4.76 3.40
CA ARG A 499 -0.25 -3.57 2.56
C ARG A 499 -1.55 -2.77 2.80
N PRO A 500 -1.52 -1.44 2.68
CA PRO A 500 -2.68 -0.61 2.96
C PRO A 500 -3.81 -0.83 1.95
N THR A 501 -5.02 -0.77 2.48
CA THR A 501 -6.27 -0.92 1.75
C THR A 501 -7.23 0.25 2.00
N GLY A 502 -6.68 1.42 2.31
CA GLY A 502 -7.45 2.65 2.56
C GLY A 502 -7.95 2.82 3.98
N LEU A 503 -7.59 1.95 4.92
CA LEU A 503 -8.02 2.02 6.33
C LEU A 503 -7.63 3.33 7.02
N CYS A 504 -6.63 4.05 6.50
CA CYS A 504 -6.24 5.36 7.00
C CYS A 504 -7.34 6.43 6.84
N ARG A 505 -8.34 6.25 5.97
CA ARG A 505 -9.55 7.09 5.94
C ARG A 505 -10.39 6.88 7.22
N THR A 506 -10.58 5.64 7.62
CA THR A 506 -11.40 5.26 8.76
C THR A 506 -10.67 5.45 10.10
N TYR A 507 -9.36 5.19 10.09
CA TYR A 507 -8.48 5.23 11.25
C TYR A 507 -7.23 6.09 10.94
N PRO A 508 -7.35 7.43 10.93
CA PRO A 508 -6.29 8.32 10.46
C PRO A 508 -5.05 8.38 11.36
N ASN A 509 -5.07 7.75 12.53
CA ASN A 509 -3.86 7.53 13.33
C ASN A 509 -2.95 6.41 12.79
N LEU A 510 -3.41 5.58 11.84
CA LEU A 510 -2.57 4.77 10.98
C LEU A 510 -1.91 5.71 9.96
N ILE A 511 -0.86 6.39 10.40
CA ILE A 511 -0.23 7.51 9.67
C ILE A 511 0.89 7.08 8.75
N GLY A 512 1.47 5.91 8.99
CA GLY A 512 2.55 5.32 8.21
C GLY A 512 2.40 3.82 8.10
N ASN A 513 2.94 3.27 7.02
CA ASN A 513 3.03 1.84 6.79
C ASN A 513 4.15 1.60 5.77
N GLU A 514 4.96 0.56 5.96
CA GLU A 514 6.00 0.19 5.00
C GLU A 514 5.44 -0.73 3.92
N SER A 515 5.24 -2.01 4.25
CA SER A 515 4.63 -3.08 3.43
C SER A 515 5.05 -3.08 1.96
N ALA A 516 6.31 -2.81 1.70
CA ALA A 516 7.01 -2.97 0.43
C ALA A 516 8.51 -2.71 0.64
N ARG A 517 9.32 -3.10 -0.32
CA ARG A 517 10.77 -2.91 -0.30
C ARG A 517 11.12 -1.42 -0.26
N GLY A 518 11.71 -0.97 0.85
CA GLY A 518 12.08 0.42 1.13
C GLY A 518 13.56 0.72 0.88
N THR A 519 14.00 1.89 1.39
CA THR A 519 15.40 2.35 1.25
C THR A 519 16.39 1.43 1.95
N GLU A 520 16.00 0.71 2.99
CA GLU A 520 16.92 -0.19 3.72
C GLU A 520 17.62 -1.21 2.82
N TYR A 521 16.93 -1.69 1.79
CA TYR A 521 17.48 -2.65 0.83
C TYR A 521 18.63 -2.09 -0.01
N GLU A 522 18.77 -0.78 -0.11
CA GLU A 522 19.97 -0.16 -0.70
C GLU A 522 21.25 -0.52 0.07
N SER A 523 21.10 -0.84 1.36
CA SER A 523 22.21 -1.33 2.20
C SER A 523 22.58 -2.80 1.98
N PHE A 524 21.69 -3.59 1.39
CA PHE A 524 21.87 -5.05 1.20
C PHE A 524 22.19 -5.39 -0.24
N ALA A 525 21.16 -5.61 -1.05
CA ALA A 525 21.28 -6.00 -2.46
C ALA A 525 21.02 -4.83 -3.44
N GLY A 526 20.61 -3.69 -2.93
CA GLY A 526 20.12 -2.54 -3.70
C GLY A 526 18.69 -2.73 -4.20
N ASN A 527 18.05 -1.64 -4.61
CA ASN A 527 16.77 -1.63 -5.30
C ASN A 527 17.02 -1.42 -6.80
N LYS A 528 16.22 -2.03 -7.68
CA LYS A 528 16.25 -1.68 -9.10
C LYS A 528 15.95 -0.18 -9.27
N ALA A 529 16.67 0.48 -10.18
CA ALA A 529 16.50 1.93 -10.33
C ALA A 529 15.08 2.37 -10.72
N PHE A 530 14.29 1.50 -11.34
CA PHE A 530 12.90 1.79 -11.66
C PHE A 530 11.91 1.50 -10.52
N HIS A 531 12.30 0.88 -9.42
CA HIS A 531 11.41 0.47 -8.33
C HIS A 531 10.53 1.63 -7.83
N THR A 532 11.11 2.80 -7.56
CA THR A 532 10.38 3.98 -7.10
C THR A 532 9.51 4.66 -8.16
N THR A 533 9.59 4.24 -9.42
CA THR A 533 8.67 4.67 -10.48
C THR A 533 7.51 3.68 -10.69
N VAL A 534 7.50 2.56 -9.97
CA VAL A 534 6.40 1.58 -9.95
C VAL A 534 5.58 1.69 -8.67
N LEU A 535 6.21 1.90 -7.51
CA LEU A 535 5.52 2.01 -6.22
C LEU A 535 4.33 2.97 -6.20
N PRO A 536 4.35 4.16 -6.84
CA PRO A 536 3.19 5.05 -6.90
C PRO A 536 1.96 4.44 -7.58
N PHE A 537 2.14 3.52 -8.53
CA PHE A 537 1.06 2.84 -9.24
C PHE A 537 0.58 1.55 -8.55
N THR A 538 1.30 1.09 -7.56
CA THR A 538 1.06 -0.20 -6.89
C THR A 538 0.88 0.02 -5.39
N ARG A 539 1.95 -0.01 -4.62
CA ARG A 539 1.96 0.04 -3.16
C ARG A 539 1.26 1.29 -2.58
N LEU A 540 1.37 2.44 -3.24
CA LEU A 540 0.76 3.69 -2.77
C LEU A 540 -0.75 3.80 -3.04
N GLN A 541 -1.35 2.87 -3.78
CA GLN A 541 -2.78 2.94 -4.12
C GLN A 541 -3.71 2.75 -2.91
N GLY A 542 -3.25 2.10 -1.87
CA GLY A 542 -4.03 1.88 -0.64
C GLY A 542 -3.73 2.84 0.52
N GLY A 543 -2.69 3.66 0.40
CA GLY A 543 -2.28 4.58 1.47
C GLY A 543 -0.79 4.94 1.44
N PRO A 544 -0.35 5.80 2.37
CA PRO A 544 1.02 6.32 2.41
C PRO A 544 2.05 5.22 2.66
N MET A 545 3.29 5.47 2.27
CA MET A 545 4.41 4.57 2.50
C MET A 545 5.53 5.25 3.28
N ASP A 546 5.99 4.62 4.37
CA ASP A 546 7.24 4.97 5.03
C ASP A 546 8.41 4.37 4.24
N TYR A 547 8.73 5.01 3.09
CA TYR A 547 9.81 4.58 2.18
C TYR A 547 11.20 4.86 2.74
N THR A 548 11.30 5.74 3.73
CA THR A 548 12.55 6.20 4.36
C THR A 548 13.54 6.86 3.35
N PRO A 549 13.12 7.91 2.62
CA PRO A 549 13.96 8.58 1.63
C PRO A 549 15.02 9.49 2.27
N GLY A 550 15.92 10.01 1.44
CA GLY A 550 16.81 11.11 1.83
C GLY A 550 18.23 10.71 2.15
N ILE A 551 18.70 9.55 1.70
CA ILE A 551 20.12 9.18 1.78
C ILE A 551 20.90 10.06 0.79
N LEU A 552 21.61 11.07 1.30
CA LEU A 552 22.41 11.99 0.49
C LEU A 552 23.84 11.48 0.25
N GLU A 553 24.39 10.73 1.20
CA GLU A 553 25.66 10.03 1.00
C GLU A 553 25.41 8.61 0.46
N GLY A 554 25.43 8.46 -0.85
CA GLY A 554 25.13 7.19 -1.50
C GLY A 554 26.26 6.15 -1.46
N ASP A 555 27.47 6.52 -1.09
CA ASP A 555 28.61 5.60 -0.97
C ASP A 555 28.54 4.83 0.35
N MET A 556 28.12 3.57 0.28
CA MET A 556 27.94 2.72 1.46
C MET A 556 29.22 2.45 2.22
N ASN A 557 30.39 2.61 1.59
CA ASN A 557 31.69 2.51 2.27
C ASN A 557 31.88 3.58 3.35
N LYS A 558 31.14 4.69 3.28
CA LYS A 558 31.17 5.75 4.31
C LYS A 558 30.42 5.39 5.57
N ILE A 559 29.48 4.45 5.50
CA ILE A 559 28.72 3.93 6.65
C ILE A 559 29.41 2.66 7.19
N ASP A 560 29.73 1.71 6.29
CA ASP A 560 30.38 0.45 6.62
C ASP A 560 31.57 0.26 5.68
N PRO A 561 32.83 0.27 6.20
CA PRO A 561 34.03 0.09 5.38
C PRO A 561 34.09 -1.23 4.59
N ASN A 562 33.28 -2.22 4.96
CA ASN A 562 33.19 -3.50 4.27
C ASN A 562 32.25 -3.47 3.06
N LYS A 563 31.46 -2.41 2.88
CA LYS A 563 30.55 -2.24 1.75
C LYS A 563 31.21 -1.40 0.64
N HIS A 564 31.23 -1.93 -0.59
CA HIS A 564 31.93 -1.32 -1.72
C HIS A 564 30.97 -1.01 -2.86
N HIS A 565 29.76 -0.52 -2.55
CA HIS A 565 28.75 -0.15 -3.54
C HIS A 565 28.11 1.19 -3.20
N HIS A 566 27.42 1.77 -4.18
CA HIS A 566 26.57 2.94 -4.01
C HIS A 566 25.10 2.52 -4.06
N ILE A 567 24.24 3.28 -3.42
CA ILE A 567 22.79 3.15 -3.59
C ILE A 567 22.41 3.40 -5.07
N ASN A 568 21.37 2.72 -5.55
CA ASN A 568 20.91 2.82 -6.94
C ASN A 568 20.07 4.08 -7.19
N SER A 569 20.59 5.24 -6.81
CA SER A 569 19.89 6.51 -6.89
C SER A 569 20.86 7.66 -7.03
N THR A 570 20.45 8.74 -7.71
CA THR A 570 21.15 10.02 -7.60
C THR A 570 20.68 10.79 -6.36
N LEU A 571 21.50 11.75 -5.89
CA LEU A 571 21.14 12.64 -4.79
C LEU A 571 19.87 13.46 -5.12
N ALA A 572 19.74 13.99 -6.33
CA ALA A 572 18.56 14.76 -6.73
C ALA A 572 17.26 13.91 -6.71
N ARG A 573 17.36 12.63 -7.07
CA ARG A 573 16.23 11.69 -6.93
C ARG A 573 15.84 11.47 -5.46
N GLN A 574 16.81 11.36 -4.53
CA GLN A 574 16.50 11.22 -3.11
C GLN A 574 15.69 12.40 -2.59
N LEU A 575 15.93 13.61 -3.08
CA LEU A 575 15.10 14.79 -2.77
C LEU A 575 13.70 14.66 -3.39
N ALA A 576 13.61 14.22 -4.66
CA ALA A 576 12.34 14.09 -5.37
C ALA A 576 11.37 13.08 -4.73
N LEU A 577 11.91 12.05 -4.06
CA LEU A 577 11.11 11.03 -3.37
C LEU A 577 10.19 11.60 -2.30
N TYR A 578 10.54 12.71 -1.66
CA TYR A 578 9.66 13.39 -0.69
C TYR A 578 8.35 13.89 -1.29
N VAL A 579 8.28 14.03 -2.62
CA VAL A 579 7.08 14.46 -3.34
C VAL A 579 6.39 13.28 -4.04
N THR A 580 7.16 12.36 -4.65
CA THR A 580 6.61 11.25 -5.43
C THR A 580 6.19 10.05 -4.57
N MET A 581 6.85 9.84 -3.41
CA MET A 581 6.50 8.82 -2.42
C MET A 581 5.72 9.49 -1.29
N TYR A 582 4.39 9.54 -1.45
CA TYR A 582 3.54 10.22 -0.47
C TYR A 582 3.59 9.53 0.90
N SER A 583 3.84 10.33 1.93
CA SER A 583 3.64 9.96 3.33
C SER A 583 3.41 11.22 4.20
N PRO A 584 2.44 11.23 5.10
CA PRO A 584 2.32 12.27 6.13
C PRO A 584 3.32 12.05 7.28
N LEU A 585 4.04 10.92 7.26
CA LEU A 585 5.13 10.59 8.18
C LEU A 585 6.38 10.36 7.34
N GLN A 586 7.24 11.39 7.23
CA GLN A 586 8.40 11.40 6.34
C GLN A 586 9.70 11.41 7.13
N MET A 587 10.54 10.42 6.86
CA MET A 587 11.87 10.31 7.44
C MET A 587 12.91 11.11 6.66
N ALA A 588 13.83 11.76 7.38
CA ALA A 588 15.14 12.10 6.89
C ALA A 588 16.08 10.95 7.30
N ALA A 589 16.31 10.01 6.38
CA ALA A 589 16.83 8.69 6.73
C ALA A 589 18.35 8.63 6.95
N ASP A 590 19.11 9.60 6.41
CA ASP A 590 20.56 9.66 6.55
C ASP A 590 21.00 10.15 7.94
N ILE A 591 22.27 10.01 8.24
CA ILE A 591 22.86 10.47 9.50
C ILE A 591 23.07 12.00 9.49
N PRO A 592 23.11 12.66 10.66
CA PRO A 592 23.29 14.11 10.77
C PRO A 592 24.51 14.65 10.02
N GLU A 593 25.64 13.97 10.07
CA GLU A 593 26.89 14.37 9.44
C GLU A 593 26.80 14.49 7.92
N ASN A 594 26.04 13.56 7.29
CA ASN A 594 25.85 13.56 5.86
C ASN A 594 24.94 14.75 5.44
N TYR A 595 23.92 15.07 6.22
CA TYR A 595 23.10 16.26 5.99
C TYR A 595 23.89 17.57 6.16
N GLU A 596 24.80 17.62 7.11
CA GLU A 596 25.69 18.78 7.27
C GLU A 596 26.68 18.92 6.10
N LYS A 597 27.17 17.80 5.55
CA LYS A 597 28.03 17.77 4.36
C LYS A 597 27.32 18.28 3.11
N TYR A 598 26.03 17.96 2.93
CA TYR A 598 25.20 18.36 1.78
C TYR A 598 24.15 19.38 2.19
N ALA A 599 24.52 20.37 3.01
CA ALA A 599 23.60 21.33 3.65
C ALA A 599 22.75 22.14 2.66
N ASP A 600 23.26 22.42 1.47
CA ASP A 600 22.55 23.12 0.39
C ASP A 600 21.44 22.26 -0.24
N ALA A 601 21.70 20.97 -0.48
CA ALA A 601 20.70 20.00 -0.94
C ALA A 601 19.71 19.65 0.16
N PHE A 602 20.18 19.49 1.40
CA PHE A 602 19.36 19.22 2.58
C PHE A 602 18.30 20.30 2.84
N GLN A 603 18.53 21.53 2.35
CA GLN A 603 17.55 22.61 2.45
C GLN A 603 16.20 22.21 1.84
N PHE A 604 16.16 21.43 0.75
CA PHE A 604 14.91 20.92 0.19
C PHE A 604 14.15 20.03 1.18
N ILE A 605 14.83 19.11 1.88
CA ILE A 605 14.21 18.21 2.87
C ILE A 605 13.63 19.00 4.04
N LYS A 606 14.29 20.09 4.44
CA LYS A 606 13.76 20.99 5.49
C LYS A 606 12.50 21.71 5.01
N ASP A 607 12.49 22.20 3.79
CA ASP A 607 11.42 23.04 3.23
C ASP A 607 10.18 22.25 2.81
N VAL A 608 10.35 21.02 2.27
CA VAL A 608 9.25 20.25 1.67
C VAL A 608 8.14 19.95 2.68
N ALA A 609 6.90 20.20 2.27
CA ALA A 609 5.73 19.84 3.07
C ALA A 609 5.46 18.33 3.02
N ILE A 610 4.64 17.85 3.95
CA ILE A 610 4.24 16.44 4.10
C ILE A 610 2.72 16.25 4.17
N ASP A 611 1.95 17.36 4.09
CA ASP A 611 0.48 17.37 4.02
C ASP A 611 0.05 18.40 2.97
N TRP A 612 -0.96 18.08 2.16
CA TRP A 612 -1.18 18.75 0.91
C TRP A 612 -2.63 19.18 0.72
N ASP A 613 -2.84 20.35 0.09
CA ASP A 613 -4.16 20.82 -0.36
C ASP A 613 -4.48 20.39 -1.79
N GLU A 614 -3.46 20.13 -2.61
CA GLU A 614 -3.63 19.83 -4.02
C GLU A 614 -2.45 19.03 -4.57
N SER A 615 -2.73 18.04 -5.41
CA SER A 615 -1.74 17.29 -6.16
C SER A 615 -2.03 17.35 -7.67
N ARG A 616 -1.00 17.55 -8.47
CA ARG A 616 -1.02 17.54 -9.93
C ARG A 616 -0.03 16.50 -10.45
N TYR A 617 -0.52 15.55 -11.19
CA TYR A 617 0.27 14.48 -11.80
C TYR A 617 0.65 14.94 -13.21
N LEU A 618 1.89 15.43 -13.37
CA LEU A 618 2.32 16.13 -14.58
C LEU A 618 2.73 15.16 -15.69
N GLU A 619 3.51 14.14 -15.32
CA GLU A 619 4.00 13.09 -16.23
C GLU A 619 4.04 11.77 -15.48
N ALA A 620 3.64 10.68 -16.12
CA ALA A 620 3.68 9.36 -15.51
C ALA A 620 3.71 8.23 -16.55
N GLU A 621 4.63 7.28 -16.37
CA GLU A 621 4.64 5.98 -17.03
C GLU A 621 5.27 4.97 -16.05
N PRO A 622 4.57 3.90 -15.67
CA PRO A 622 5.09 2.90 -14.73
C PRO A 622 6.43 2.33 -15.20
N GLY A 623 7.39 2.25 -14.27
CA GLY A 623 8.74 1.75 -14.55
C GLY A 623 9.66 2.75 -15.26
N GLN A 624 9.15 3.86 -15.77
CA GLN A 624 9.93 4.82 -16.54
C GLN A 624 10.12 6.14 -15.79
N TYR A 625 9.06 6.86 -15.49
CA TYR A 625 9.13 8.15 -14.79
C TYR A 625 7.82 8.52 -14.10
N VAL A 626 7.95 9.34 -13.07
CA VAL A 626 6.82 9.97 -12.36
C VAL A 626 7.19 11.40 -12.00
N THR A 627 6.37 12.39 -12.43
CA THR A 627 6.53 13.79 -12.07
C THR A 627 5.24 14.31 -11.43
N ILE A 628 5.34 14.76 -10.18
CA ILE A 628 4.20 15.24 -9.38
C ILE A 628 4.50 16.63 -8.86
N ALA A 629 3.51 17.52 -8.90
CA ALA A 629 3.52 18.80 -8.22
C ALA A 629 2.47 18.80 -7.10
N ARG A 630 2.83 19.29 -5.90
CA ARG A 630 1.94 19.32 -4.75
C ARG A 630 1.96 20.69 -4.08
N ARG A 631 0.79 21.19 -3.71
CA ARG A 631 0.64 22.44 -2.95
C ARG A 631 0.55 22.14 -1.47
N ALA A 632 1.47 22.74 -0.70
CA ALA A 632 1.50 22.59 0.75
C ALA A 632 0.21 23.10 1.40
N LYS A 633 -0.32 22.34 2.34
CA LYS A 633 -1.58 22.62 3.04
C LYS A 633 -1.59 24.01 3.67
N GLY A 634 -2.64 24.79 3.39
CA GLY A 634 -2.85 26.13 3.93
C GLY A 634 -1.91 27.21 3.36
N THR A 635 -1.18 26.93 2.27
CA THR A 635 -0.21 27.87 1.69
C THR A 635 -0.39 28.02 0.17
N GLY A 636 0.33 28.99 -0.43
CA GLY A 636 0.51 29.10 -1.89
C GLY A 636 1.77 28.41 -2.42
N ASN A 637 2.53 27.72 -1.56
CA ASN A 637 3.80 27.12 -1.91
C ASN A 637 3.61 25.75 -2.57
N TRP A 638 4.41 25.49 -3.59
CA TRP A 638 4.39 24.22 -4.33
C TRP A 638 5.72 23.49 -4.26
N PHE A 639 5.66 22.18 -4.36
CA PHE A 639 6.82 21.31 -4.46
C PHE A 639 6.63 20.37 -5.63
N VAL A 640 7.68 20.19 -6.44
CA VAL A 640 7.68 19.28 -7.58
C VAL A 640 8.75 18.23 -7.36
N GLY A 641 8.43 16.96 -7.61
CA GLY A 641 9.38 15.86 -7.63
C GLY A 641 9.27 15.09 -8.93
N CYS A 642 10.41 14.75 -9.53
CA CYS A 642 10.52 13.83 -10.65
C CYS A 642 11.47 12.70 -10.31
N THR A 643 11.00 11.46 -10.43
CA THR A 643 11.81 10.25 -10.31
C THR A 643 11.82 9.51 -11.64
N VAL A 644 12.99 8.98 -12.01
CA VAL A 644 13.23 8.34 -13.31
C VAL A 644 13.78 6.93 -13.07
N GLY A 645 13.36 6.00 -13.91
CA GLY A 645 13.83 4.61 -13.91
C GLY A 645 15.21 4.45 -14.54
N GLU A 646 15.44 3.34 -15.24
CA GLU A 646 16.76 2.97 -15.76
C GLU A 646 17.20 3.77 -17.01
N THR A 647 16.29 4.55 -17.59
CA THR A 647 16.55 5.37 -18.79
C THR A 647 16.39 6.84 -18.46
N ALA A 648 17.33 7.68 -18.87
CA ALA A 648 17.25 9.12 -18.68
C ALA A 648 15.98 9.72 -19.29
N HIS A 649 15.45 10.78 -18.67
CA HIS A 649 14.20 11.44 -19.08
C HIS A 649 14.39 12.96 -19.22
N GLN A 650 13.66 13.53 -20.17
CA GLN A 650 13.56 14.98 -20.35
C GLN A 650 12.13 15.43 -20.14
N SER A 651 11.94 16.32 -19.18
CA SER A 651 10.64 16.90 -18.83
C SER A 651 10.50 18.31 -19.41
N ASN A 652 9.31 18.63 -19.89
CA ASN A 652 8.92 19.99 -20.27
C ASN A 652 7.73 20.42 -19.43
N LEU A 653 8.00 20.92 -18.23
CA LEU A 653 6.99 21.19 -17.21
C LEU A 653 6.35 22.56 -17.45
N LYS A 654 5.06 22.58 -17.70
CA LYS A 654 4.25 23.79 -17.65
C LYS A 654 3.84 24.06 -16.18
N LEU A 655 4.10 25.29 -15.71
CA LEU A 655 3.74 25.68 -14.34
C LEU A 655 2.34 26.33 -14.28
N ASP A 656 1.42 25.89 -15.13
CA ASP A 656 0.06 26.42 -15.25
C ASP A 656 -0.81 26.20 -14.02
N PHE A 657 -0.37 25.34 -13.10
CA PHE A 657 -0.98 25.13 -11.79
C PHE A 657 -0.70 26.28 -10.80
N LEU A 658 0.26 27.17 -11.08
CA LEU A 658 0.52 28.36 -10.25
C LEU A 658 -0.58 29.40 -10.42
N THR A 659 -0.86 30.17 -9.37
CA THR A 659 -1.90 31.19 -9.40
C THR A 659 -1.59 32.27 -10.43
N PRO A 660 -2.50 32.55 -11.39
CA PRO A 660 -2.32 33.60 -12.39
C PRO A 660 -2.06 34.96 -11.75
N GLY A 661 -1.11 35.73 -12.32
CA GLY A 661 -0.74 37.06 -11.84
C GLY A 661 0.25 37.10 -10.67
N LYS A 662 0.50 35.96 -10.00
CA LYS A 662 1.49 35.88 -8.94
C LYS A 662 2.88 35.52 -9.46
N LYS A 663 3.92 35.98 -8.74
CA LYS A 663 5.31 35.61 -8.98
C LYS A 663 5.78 34.68 -7.87
N TYR A 664 6.64 33.74 -8.23
CA TYR A 664 7.21 32.76 -7.31
C TYR A 664 8.72 32.68 -7.50
N VAL A 665 9.43 32.24 -6.47
CA VAL A 665 10.83 31.84 -6.56
C VAL A 665 10.89 30.32 -6.59
N ALA A 666 11.36 29.75 -7.71
CA ALA A 666 11.62 28.33 -7.85
C ALA A 666 13.10 28.05 -7.56
N THR A 667 13.38 27.20 -6.57
CA THR A 667 14.71 26.61 -6.34
C THR A 667 14.67 25.19 -6.89
N ILE A 668 15.51 24.91 -7.88
CA ILE A 668 15.55 23.65 -8.65
C ILE A 668 16.79 22.89 -8.21
N TYR A 669 16.61 21.68 -7.70
CA TYR A 669 17.64 20.72 -7.35
C TYR A 669 17.57 19.60 -8.38
N ALA A 670 18.52 19.55 -9.30
CA ALA A 670 18.49 18.62 -10.43
C ALA A 670 19.79 17.84 -10.55
N ASP A 671 19.73 16.71 -11.23
CA ASP A 671 20.91 15.94 -11.61
C ASP A 671 21.93 16.84 -12.33
N GLY A 672 23.18 16.69 -11.95
CA GLY A 672 24.31 17.37 -12.61
C GLY A 672 24.70 16.67 -13.91
N LYS A 673 25.73 17.19 -14.56
CA LYS A 673 26.25 16.62 -15.81
C LYS A 673 26.70 15.17 -15.59
N ASN A 674 26.22 14.26 -16.43
CA ASN A 674 26.51 12.82 -16.41
C ASN A 674 26.12 12.12 -15.10
N ALA A 675 25.19 12.66 -14.31
CA ALA A 675 24.65 11.99 -13.16
C ALA A 675 23.81 10.77 -13.58
N SER A 676 23.99 9.65 -12.91
CA SER A 676 23.18 8.44 -13.06
C SER A 676 23.36 7.53 -11.84
N TYR A 677 22.45 6.56 -11.66
CA TYR A 677 22.59 5.58 -10.59
C TYR A 677 23.83 4.66 -10.73
N LYS A 678 24.43 4.61 -11.93
CA LYS A 678 25.65 3.82 -12.18
C LYS A 678 26.93 4.62 -12.01
N ALA A 679 26.86 5.94 -12.17
CA ALA A 679 28.03 6.82 -12.12
C ALA A 679 27.63 8.25 -11.71
N ASN A 680 28.50 8.93 -10.98
CA ASN A 680 28.29 10.31 -10.53
C ASN A 680 26.97 10.53 -9.78
N GLN A 681 26.58 9.59 -8.91
CA GLN A 681 25.31 9.61 -8.18
C GLN A 681 25.09 10.89 -7.37
N GLN A 682 26.16 11.50 -6.90
CA GLN A 682 26.16 12.72 -6.08
C GLN A 682 26.43 14.01 -6.87
N SER A 683 26.42 13.93 -8.21
CA SER A 683 26.49 15.10 -9.06
C SER A 683 25.12 15.76 -9.17
N TYR A 684 24.98 16.97 -8.61
CA TYR A 684 23.75 17.75 -8.66
C TYR A 684 24.06 19.24 -8.91
N VAL A 685 23.03 19.97 -9.31
CA VAL A 685 23.09 21.43 -9.50
C VAL A 685 21.86 22.07 -8.82
N ILE A 686 22.08 23.24 -8.21
CA ILE A 686 21.01 24.05 -7.63
C ILE A 686 20.91 25.36 -8.38
N THR A 687 19.73 25.68 -8.91
CA THR A 687 19.47 26.92 -9.61
C THR A 687 18.22 27.62 -9.04
N LYS A 688 18.22 28.96 -9.03
CA LYS A 688 17.07 29.75 -8.61
C LYS A 688 16.61 30.65 -9.75
N ARG A 689 15.28 30.75 -9.92
CA ARG A 689 14.69 31.67 -10.91
C ARG A 689 13.30 32.14 -10.48
N VAL A 690 12.89 33.32 -10.97
CA VAL A 690 11.53 33.78 -10.81
C VAL A 690 10.66 33.13 -11.87
N VAL A 691 9.52 32.60 -11.46
CA VAL A 691 8.55 31.89 -12.31
C VAL A 691 7.13 32.40 -12.11
N THR A 692 6.27 32.12 -13.07
CA THR A 692 4.82 32.41 -13.06
C THR A 692 4.06 31.24 -13.66
N ASN A 693 2.74 31.29 -13.64
CA ASN A 693 1.88 30.29 -14.30
C ASN A 693 2.07 30.16 -15.84
N LYS A 694 2.81 31.10 -16.46
CA LYS A 694 3.15 31.04 -17.90
C LYS A 694 4.54 30.44 -18.17
N THR A 695 5.28 30.09 -17.11
CA THR A 695 6.63 29.55 -17.24
C THR A 695 6.60 28.09 -17.64
N SER A 696 7.49 27.69 -18.56
CA SER A 696 7.83 26.30 -18.84
C SER A 696 9.27 26.02 -18.44
N LEU A 697 9.52 24.91 -17.78
CA LEU A 697 10.84 24.46 -17.37
C LEU A 697 11.25 23.24 -18.19
N LYS A 698 12.38 23.30 -18.87
CA LYS A 698 13.01 22.13 -19.50
C LYS A 698 14.06 21.60 -18.54
N LEU A 699 13.87 20.38 -18.08
CA LEU A 699 14.73 19.72 -17.09
C LEU A 699 15.09 18.31 -17.58
N SER A 700 16.30 17.88 -17.27
CA SER A 700 16.78 16.54 -17.59
C SER A 700 17.10 15.81 -16.30
N ALA A 701 16.74 14.54 -16.23
CA ALA A 701 17.14 13.61 -15.18
C ALA A 701 17.90 12.44 -15.78
N GLY A 702 18.98 12.05 -15.15
CA GLY A 702 19.78 10.90 -15.54
C GLY A 702 19.06 9.56 -15.29
N ALA A 703 19.63 8.46 -15.74
CA ALA A 703 19.13 7.12 -15.39
C ALA A 703 19.20 6.91 -13.87
N GLY A 704 18.09 6.44 -13.25
CA GLY A 704 17.97 6.35 -11.80
C GLY A 704 18.06 7.68 -11.07
N GLY A 705 17.82 8.77 -11.78
CA GLY A 705 17.95 10.13 -11.32
C GLY A 705 16.62 10.85 -11.11
N GLY A 706 16.71 12.17 -11.01
CA GLY A 706 15.53 12.99 -10.79
C GLY A 706 15.84 14.49 -10.66
N PHE A 707 14.80 15.22 -10.29
CA PHE A 707 14.89 16.61 -9.82
C PHE A 707 13.80 16.91 -8.81
N ALA A 708 14.10 17.85 -7.92
CA ALA A 708 13.15 18.38 -6.96
C ALA A 708 13.10 19.91 -7.08
N ILE A 709 11.92 20.50 -6.88
CA ILE A 709 11.74 21.95 -6.98
C ILE A 709 10.91 22.44 -5.80
N SER A 710 11.39 23.43 -5.04
CA SER A 710 10.57 24.22 -4.12
C SER A 710 10.17 25.52 -4.81
N ILE A 711 8.88 25.89 -4.75
CA ILE A 711 8.30 27.06 -5.42
C ILE A 711 7.56 27.87 -4.37
N PHE A 712 8.17 28.95 -3.91
CA PHE A 712 7.64 29.83 -2.88
C PHE A 712 7.03 31.09 -3.49
N GLU A 713 5.86 31.48 -3.01
CA GLU A 713 5.23 32.76 -3.37
C GLU A 713 6.13 33.94 -2.95
N LYS A 714 6.35 34.93 -3.87
CA LYS A 714 7.24 36.05 -3.65
C LYS A 714 6.50 37.24 -3.04
#